data_a4be86cda7b165ce93ea4cc0812db277
#
_entry.id   a4be86cda7b165ce93ea4cc0812db277
#
_cell.length_a   1.000
_cell.length_b   1.000
_cell.length_c   1.000
_cell.angle_alpha   90.00
_cell.angle_beta   90.00
_cell.angle_gamma   90.00
#
_symmetry.space_group_name_H-M   'P 1'
#
loop_
_entity.id
_entity.type
_entity.pdbx_description
1 polymer ?
#
loop_
_entity_poly.entity_id
_entity_poly.type
_entity_poly.pdbx_seq_one_letter_code
_entity_poly.pdbx_strand_id
1 'polypeptide(L)'
;MTDKELLTHINRAAGQKAGYKQLVRELSLGGGRQRRLLLEQLARLTARGALFKIDREQWGIPKPLGASGGTRENLAAGRLDLHRDGYGFVRLNARQASVRGVEDDIFIPPNEINGAMQGDQVLVDVEPPKADGRRMGRIARVLERHNPTVVGTFHYSRSDRAAGHTVIPFDERMTQPILIPEGEEIPPASEAGTPDRVLGTEAAAALQAAKRRGETPDELSSGAKARADSAGSMRGLKPPAPSGSVLPKAGDNRQYLEGLVVDVEITRWPTLTRPPVGRVIEVLGSPNDFGVDVEMMIRKHQLPRIFPENVLAEARAVAHLDRSELSRRRDFRGLPIVTIDGETAKDFDDAVLVNERPDGGYELQVHIADVSEYVRAGTDLDLEARLRGTSVYFPDRAIPMLPNELSSGICSLRPGEDRLVLSCIMQLDADGRIESYEIVEGVIRSAARMTYTEVAAILEGDSETRAKYVALVPGFERMHKLAMLMNQRREERGSIDFDLPEPVIEFDEQGQMSGVTKSERTWANRLIEEFMLAANECVATWLEDLGAPSLYRIHEKPEPRRVVEFEELAASFGHTLGLGALPVKRMVTHGDHRQAQRSGRAARVIELPEEMPVTPRMYQKLAQRIEGTPEERILSYLMLRSLKQARYSEINEGHFALAAPSYTHFTSPIRRYPDLTVHRIAKALLGQGVSGKGTVAEGRQGSPWTNQNEGLPASGVPHPRRVSVLAPRVGGKPIEPPIPEAELAQIAEETSQTERRAAAAERELVEWKKVRFMQDKVGEEFAALVLNPAKYGLFVELTDLFVEGLVPIDSLRGDRYTWRENTHEIMGVRTGRVFRAGDRVQVILDRILADERKLQFSIVEEGIPLTGKKPAKSHPKAKKKKGTAAPGRSLKARNKVGKKFRRR
;
A
#
# COMPACT_ATOMS: atom_id res chain seq x y z
N MET A 1 -34.72 2.42 -13.92
CA MET A 1 -35.14 3.41 -12.89
C MET A 1 -34.17 4.55 -12.92
N THR A 2 -34.64 5.80 -12.92
CA THR A 2 -33.77 6.98 -12.92
C THR A 2 -33.42 7.40 -11.49
N ASP A 3 -32.31 8.13 -11.33
CA ASP A 3 -31.88 8.69 -10.02
C ASP A 3 -33.00 9.53 -9.38
N LYS A 4 -33.74 10.29 -10.21
CA LYS A 4 -34.83 11.13 -9.76
C LYS A 4 -36.03 10.32 -9.22
N GLU A 5 -36.35 9.20 -9.84
CA GLU A 5 -37.42 8.29 -9.38
C GLU A 5 -37.05 7.65 -8.06
N LEU A 6 -35.79 7.17 -7.90
CA LEU A 6 -35.29 6.58 -6.67
C LEU A 6 -35.30 7.57 -5.52
N LEU A 7 -34.81 8.80 -5.71
CA LEU A 7 -34.84 9.86 -4.71
C LEU A 7 -36.29 10.23 -4.33
N THR A 8 -37.20 10.31 -5.32
CA THR A 8 -38.61 10.58 -5.05
C THR A 8 -39.25 9.47 -4.22
N HIS A 9 -38.89 8.21 -4.49
CA HIS A 9 -39.41 7.05 -3.74
C HIS A 9 -38.90 7.06 -2.29
N ILE A 10 -37.62 7.29 -2.04
CA ILE A 10 -37.07 7.39 -0.70
C ILE A 10 -37.61 8.61 0.05
N ASN A 11 -37.88 9.73 -0.64
CA ASN A 11 -38.44 10.93 -0.03
C ASN A 11 -39.88 10.69 0.45
N ARG A 12 -40.65 9.80 -0.18
CA ARG A 12 -42.01 9.42 0.21
C ARG A 12 -42.06 8.38 1.33
N ALA A 13 -40.96 7.68 1.58
CA ALA A 13 -40.86 6.67 2.62
C ALA A 13 -40.93 7.30 4.02
N ALA A 14 -41.40 6.53 5.02
CA ALA A 14 -41.53 6.98 6.40
C ALA A 14 -40.19 7.48 6.94
N GLY A 15 -40.14 8.72 7.39
CA GLY A 15 -38.94 9.38 7.89
C GLY A 15 -37.93 9.73 6.82
N GLN A 16 -38.31 9.70 5.53
CA GLN A 16 -37.41 9.92 4.38
C GLN A 16 -36.21 8.97 4.35
N LYS A 17 -36.46 7.70 4.72
CA LYS A 17 -35.48 6.62 4.82
C LYS A 17 -36.04 5.36 4.21
N ALA A 18 -35.20 4.56 3.56
CA ALA A 18 -35.61 3.28 3.02
C ALA A 18 -34.46 2.27 3.12
N GLY A 19 -34.80 1.05 3.52
CA GLY A 19 -33.86 -0.07 3.57
C GLY A 19 -33.73 -0.75 2.21
N TYR A 20 -32.57 -1.39 1.95
CA TYR A 20 -32.31 -2.11 0.70
C TYR A 20 -33.40 -3.15 0.38
N LYS A 21 -33.71 -4.02 1.33
CA LYS A 21 -34.76 -5.04 1.17
C LYS A 21 -36.17 -4.44 0.93
N GLN A 22 -36.42 -3.29 1.54
CA GLN A 22 -37.66 -2.53 1.32
C GLN A 22 -37.70 -2.00 -0.13
N LEU A 23 -36.62 -1.34 -0.60
CA LEU A 23 -36.52 -0.82 -1.96
C LEU A 23 -36.65 -1.93 -3.02
N VAL A 24 -35.98 -3.08 -2.82
CA VAL A 24 -36.09 -4.24 -3.71
C VAL A 24 -37.54 -4.72 -3.82
N ARG A 25 -38.26 -4.79 -2.72
CA ARG A 25 -39.68 -5.24 -2.68
C ARG A 25 -40.61 -4.20 -3.29
N GLU A 26 -40.50 -2.92 -2.90
CA GLU A 26 -41.39 -1.85 -3.33
C GLU A 26 -41.19 -1.48 -4.80
N LEU A 27 -39.97 -1.60 -5.30
CA LEU A 27 -39.64 -1.36 -6.70
C LEU A 27 -39.73 -2.63 -7.58
N SER A 28 -40.20 -3.75 -6.96
CA SER A 28 -40.42 -5.04 -7.65
C SER A 28 -39.21 -5.57 -8.43
N LEU A 29 -37.98 -5.41 -7.88
CA LEU A 29 -36.74 -5.78 -8.52
C LEU A 29 -36.47 -7.29 -8.33
N GLY A 30 -36.93 -8.10 -9.30
CA GLY A 30 -36.90 -9.57 -9.22
C GLY A 30 -35.59 -10.23 -9.64
N GLY A 31 -34.75 -9.55 -10.44
CA GLY A 31 -33.52 -10.11 -11.00
C GLY A 31 -32.23 -9.61 -10.32
N GLY A 32 -31.18 -10.45 -10.28
CA GLY A 32 -29.87 -10.09 -9.72
C GLY A 32 -29.27 -8.83 -10.35
N ARG A 33 -29.36 -8.69 -11.69
CA ARG A 33 -28.90 -7.51 -12.43
C ARG A 33 -29.61 -6.22 -11.99
N GLN A 34 -30.92 -6.27 -11.76
CA GLN A 34 -31.68 -5.09 -11.31
C GLN A 34 -31.33 -4.69 -9.89
N ARG A 35 -31.09 -5.67 -9.02
CA ARG A 35 -30.66 -5.43 -7.64
C ARG A 35 -29.27 -4.83 -7.55
N ARG A 36 -28.35 -5.26 -8.43
CA ARG A 36 -27.01 -4.68 -8.54
C ARG A 36 -27.07 -3.21 -9.02
N LEU A 37 -27.84 -2.92 -10.07
CA LEU A 37 -28.05 -1.55 -10.53
C LEU A 37 -28.63 -0.63 -9.44
N LEU A 38 -29.51 -1.15 -8.58
CA LEU A 38 -30.01 -0.40 -7.43
C LEU A 38 -28.88 -0.05 -6.46
N LEU A 39 -28.00 -1.00 -6.11
CA LEU A 39 -26.86 -0.73 -5.22
C LEU A 39 -25.92 0.29 -5.81
N GLU A 40 -25.60 0.18 -7.10
CA GLU A 40 -24.77 1.14 -7.83
C GLU A 40 -25.39 2.54 -7.84
N GLN A 41 -26.71 2.64 -8.04
CA GLN A 41 -27.43 3.91 -7.98
C GLN A 41 -27.39 4.51 -6.56
N LEU A 42 -27.59 3.69 -5.53
CA LEU A 42 -27.54 4.12 -4.13
C LEU A 42 -26.13 4.60 -3.77
N ALA A 43 -25.09 3.87 -4.15
CA ALA A 43 -23.69 4.27 -3.95
C ALA A 43 -23.36 5.58 -4.67
N ARG A 44 -23.75 5.72 -5.94
CA ARG A 44 -23.56 6.94 -6.73
C ARG A 44 -24.27 8.16 -6.13
N LEU A 45 -25.50 7.98 -5.66
CA LEU A 45 -26.26 9.06 -5.03
C LEU A 45 -25.70 9.43 -3.67
N THR A 46 -25.15 8.47 -2.93
CA THR A 46 -24.43 8.71 -1.67
C THR A 46 -23.13 9.49 -1.93
N ALA A 47 -22.34 9.09 -2.90
CA ALA A 47 -21.12 9.78 -3.29
C ALA A 47 -21.36 11.24 -3.77
N ARG A 48 -22.56 11.51 -4.34
CA ARG A 48 -23.00 12.87 -4.72
C ARG A 48 -23.60 13.68 -3.59
N GLY A 49 -23.73 13.09 -2.38
CA GLY A 49 -24.40 13.74 -1.25
C GLY A 49 -25.93 13.88 -1.39
N ALA A 50 -26.54 13.25 -2.40
CA ALA A 50 -28.00 13.23 -2.59
C ALA A 50 -28.70 12.25 -1.65
N LEU A 51 -28.00 11.25 -1.17
CA LEU A 51 -28.38 10.32 -0.13
C LEU A 51 -27.29 10.25 0.94
N PHE A 52 -27.64 9.77 2.13
CA PHE A 52 -26.67 9.35 3.15
C PHE A 52 -27.02 7.96 3.64
N LYS A 53 -26.02 7.14 3.91
CA LYS A 53 -26.18 5.79 4.43
C LYS A 53 -26.29 5.85 5.95
N ILE A 54 -27.35 5.29 6.50
CA ILE A 54 -27.66 5.36 7.93
C ILE A 54 -27.03 4.16 8.65
N ASP A 55 -27.11 2.98 8.01
CA ASP A 55 -26.49 1.73 8.44
C ASP A 55 -26.18 0.84 7.20
N ARG A 56 -25.78 -0.42 7.41
CA ARG A 56 -25.38 -1.33 6.33
C ARG A 56 -26.42 -1.48 5.21
N GLU A 57 -27.69 -1.31 5.50
CA GLU A 57 -28.77 -1.57 4.55
C GLU A 57 -29.79 -0.43 4.44
N GLN A 58 -29.55 0.76 4.99
CA GLN A 58 -30.54 1.84 5.02
C GLN A 58 -29.97 3.18 4.52
N TRP A 59 -30.71 3.85 3.64
CA TRP A 59 -30.39 5.16 3.08
C TRP A 59 -31.48 6.19 3.42
N GLY A 60 -31.05 7.46 3.54
CA GLY A 60 -31.95 8.58 3.80
C GLY A 60 -31.64 9.79 2.93
N ILE A 61 -32.62 10.67 2.73
CA ILE A 61 -32.42 11.95 2.07
C ILE A 61 -31.93 12.97 3.09
N PRO A 62 -30.84 13.72 2.77
CA PRO A 62 -30.35 14.78 3.63
C PRO A 62 -31.46 15.82 3.87
N LYS A 63 -31.85 16.05 5.12
CA LYS A 63 -32.76 17.15 5.45
C LYS A 63 -32.05 18.49 5.15
N PRO A 64 -32.74 19.48 4.57
CA PRO A 64 -32.14 20.80 4.44
C PRO A 64 -31.80 21.32 5.84
N LEU A 65 -30.53 21.69 6.05
CA LEU A 65 -30.10 22.41 7.25
C LEU A 65 -30.91 23.70 7.35
N GLY A 66 -31.47 23.93 8.52
CA GLY A 66 -32.23 25.15 8.81
C GLY A 66 -31.43 26.40 8.49
N ALA A 67 -32.10 27.38 7.98
CA ALA A 67 -31.63 28.64 7.39
C ALA A 67 -30.53 29.35 8.19
N SER A 68 -29.29 28.90 7.98
CA SER A 68 -28.07 29.68 8.15
C SER A 68 -27.31 29.60 6.83
N GLY A 69 -27.56 30.51 5.99
CA GLY A 69 -26.99 31.17 4.86
C GLY A 69 -25.93 30.52 3.98
N GLY A 70 -25.86 29.18 3.83
CA GLY A 70 -24.98 28.54 2.87
C GLY A 70 -25.71 28.17 1.57
N THR A 71 -25.36 28.73 0.46
CA THR A 71 -25.85 28.37 -0.86
C THR A 71 -25.47 26.92 -1.18
N ARG A 72 -26.36 26.13 -1.81
CA ARG A 72 -26.13 24.74 -2.26
C ARG A 72 -24.87 24.55 -3.14
N GLU A 73 -24.29 25.62 -3.61
CA GLU A 73 -23.10 25.66 -4.47
C GLU A 73 -21.79 25.37 -3.74
N ASN A 74 -21.74 25.51 -2.41
CA ASN A 74 -20.51 25.34 -1.62
C ASN A 74 -20.33 23.95 -0.98
N LEU A 75 -21.31 23.05 -1.10
CA LEU A 75 -21.23 21.73 -0.49
C LEU A 75 -20.47 20.75 -1.39
N ALA A 76 -19.42 20.12 -0.88
CA ALA A 76 -18.63 19.10 -1.54
C ALA A 76 -18.61 17.80 -0.75
N ALA A 77 -18.71 16.65 -1.42
CA ALA A 77 -18.57 15.35 -0.78
C ALA A 77 -17.15 14.80 -1.00
N GLY A 78 -16.55 14.25 0.06
CA GLY A 78 -15.20 13.70 -0.01
C GLY A 78 -14.88 12.82 1.18
N ARG A 79 -13.71 12.19 1.15
CA ARG A 79 -13.20 11.34 2.23
C ARG A 79 -12.34 12.17 3.19
N LEU A 80 -12.62 12.04 4.48
CA LEU A 80 -11.87 12.70 5.54
C LEU A 80 -10.59 11.91 5.88
N ASP A 81 -9.46 12.61 5.85
CA ASP A 81 -8.18 12.13 6.35
C ASP A 81 -7.77 13.00 7.54
N LEU A 82 -7.79 12.43 8.74
CA LEU A 82 -7.48 13.11 10.00
C LEU A 82 -5.97 13.09 10.26
N HIS A 83 -5.47 14.16 10.85
CA HIS A 83 -4.13 14.22 11.42
C HIS A 83 -4.21 13.99 12.94
N ARG A 84 -3.14 13.41 13.52
CA ARG A 84 -3.04 13.15 14.97
C ARG A 84 -3.23 14.40 15.84
N ASP A 85 -2.94 15.60 15.31
CA ASP A 85 -3.16 16.87 16.01
C ASP A 85 -4.63 17.34 15.97
N GLY A 86 -5.53 16.50 15.44
CA GLY A 86 -6.97 16.71 15.47
C GLY A 86 -7.54 17.54 14.32
N TYR A 87 -6.73 18.08 13.40
CA TYR A 87 -7.22 18.67 12.13
C TYR A 87 -7.33 17.59 11.05
N GLY A 88 -7.99 17.88 9.94
CA GLY A 88 -8.13 16.95 8.84
C GLY A 88 -8.08 17.61 7.47
N PHE A 89 -8.01 16.75 6.45
CA PHE A 89 -8.14 17.11 5.05
C PHE A 89 -9.26 16.30 4.42
N VAL A 90 -10.07 16.93 3.57
CA VAL A 90 -11.08 16.21 2.80
C VAL A 90 -10.66 16.18 1.34
N ARG A 91 -10.44 14.95 0.85
CA ARG A 91 -10.11 14.67 -0.56
C ARG A 91 -11.40 14.51 -1.34
N LEU A 92 -11.55 15.32 -2.37
CA LEU A 92 -12.66 15.21 -3.30
C LEU A 92 -12.40 14.11 -4.31
N ASN A 93 -13.46 13.46 -4.78
CA ASN A 93 -13.35 12.53 -5.91
C ASN A 93 -12.92 13.27 -7.18
N ALA A 94 -12.08 12.66 -8.03
CA ALA A 94 -11.47 13.28 -9.20
C ALA A 94 -12.49 14.02 -10.12
N ARG A 95 -13.71 13.47 -10.29
CA ARG A 95 -14.80 14.13 -11.04
C ARG A 95 -15.32 15.40 -10.37
N GLN A 96 -15.33 15.48 -9.06
CA GLN A 96 -15.79 16.67 -8.33
C GLN A 96 -14.68 17.73 -8.24
N ALA A 97 -13.43 17.28 -8.17
CA ALA A 97 -12.27 18.14 -8.21
C ALA A 97 -12.18 18.89 -9.54
N SER A 98 -12.31 18.19 -10.69
CA SER A 98 -12.23 18.77 -12.02
C SER A 98 -13.39 19.72 -12.35
N VAL A 99 -14.61 19.38 -11.93
CA VAL A 99 -15.81 20.22 -12.18
C VAL A 99 -15.75 21.53 -11.38
N ARG A 100 -15.03 21.55 -10.26
CA ARG A 100 -14.96 22.71 -9.36
C ARG A 100 -13.63 23.48 -9.45
N GLY A 101 -12.69 23.00 -10.27
CA GLY A 101 -11.33 23.59 -10.33
C GLY A 101 -10.61 23.53 -8.98
N VAL A 102 -10.83 22.44 -8.21
CA VAL A 102 -10.24 22.20 -6.89
C VAL A 102 -9.23 21.09 -7.05
N GLU A 103 -7.97 21.42 -7.17
CA GLU A 103 -6.88 20.45 -7.24
C GLU A 103 -6.34 20.08 -5.84
N ASP A 104 -6.62 20.90 -4.82
CA ASP A 104 -6.08 20.74 -3.47
C ASP A 104 -7.12 20.16 -2.49
N ASP A 105 -6.62 19.39 -1.50
CA ASP A 105 -7.40 18.88 -0.38
C ASP A 105 -7.98 20.05 0.46
N ILE A 106 -9.22 19.88 0.91
CA ILE A 106 -9.90 20.90 1.74
C ILE A 106 -9.45 20.72 3.20
N PHE A 107 -8.81 21.73 3.77
CA PHE A 107 -8.39 21.74 5.17
C PHE A 107 -9.59 21.92 6.12
N ILE A 108 -9.71 21.05 7.13
CA ILE A 108 -10.74 21.07 8.18
C ILE A 108 -10.06 21.33 9.54
N PRO A 109 -10.33 22.45 10.19
CA PRO A 109 -9.81 22.72 11.53
C PRO A 109 -10.37 21.74 12.58
N PRO A 110 -9.68 21.51 13.71
CA PRO A 110 -10.10 20.57 14.75
C PRO A 110 -11.52 20.80 15.29
N ASN A 111 -11.92 22.06 15.43
CA ASN A 111 -13.25 22.45 15.92
C ASN A 111 -14.37 22.30 14.88
N GLU A 112 -14.05 22.03 13.61
CA GLU A 112 -15.00 21.90 12.50
C GLU A 112 -15.18 20.45 11.99
N ILE A 113 -14.59 19.48 12.68
CA ILE A 113 -14.68 18.04 12.34
C ILE A 113 -16.07 17.46 12.62
N ASN A 114 -16.84 18.09 13.55
CA ASN A 114 -18.25 17.77 13.82
C ASN A 114 -18.54 16.27 14.06
N GLY A 115 -17.69 15.59 14.84
CA GLY A 115 -17.85 14.18 15.20
C GLY A 115 -17.64 13.18 14.06
N ALA A 116 -17.00 13.59 12.97
CA ALA A 116 -16.50 12.68 11.97
C ALA A 116 -15.24 11.97 12.46
N MET A 117 -15.02 10.75 11.98
CA MET A 117 -13.87 9.92 12.30
C MET A 117 -12.99 9.74 11.06
N GLN A 118 -11.80 9.22 11.27
CA GLN A 118 -10.85 8.90 10.21
C GLN A 118 -11.51 8.07 9.10
N GLY A 119 -11.35 8.49 7.85
CA GLY A 119 -11.83 7.75 6.69
C GLY A 119 -13.31 7.94 6.34
N ASP A 120 -14.10 8.62 7.18
CA ASP A 120 -15.52 8.85 6.92
C ASP A 120 -15.75 9.58 5.60
N GLN A 121 -16.78 9.18 4.87
CA GLN A 121 -17.32 9.97 3.77
C GLN A 121 -18.14 11.13 4.34
N VAL A 122 -17.73 12.34 4.01
CA VAL A 122 -18.30 13.56 4.61
C VAL A 122 -18.81 14.53 3.56
N LEU A 123 -19.80 15.32 3.94
CA LEU A 123 -20.24 16.49 3.21
C LEU A 123 -19.62 17.72 3.86
N VAL A 124 -18.85 18.47 3.10
CA VAL A 124 -18.11 19.66 3.57
C VAL A 124 -18.74 20.91 3.00
N ASP A 125 -18.95 21.91 3.84
CA ASP A 125 -19.24 23.27 3.45
C ASP A 125 -17.92 23.99 3.23
N VAL A 126 -17.60 24.28 1.97
CA VAL A 126 -16.30 24.81 1.54
C VAL A 126 -16.31 26.32 1.56
N GLU A 127 -15.39 26.93 2.29
CA GLU A 127 -15.20 28.36 2.31
C GLU A 127 -14.54 28.87 1.01
N PRO A 128 -14.77 30.15 0.64
CA PRO A 128 -14.03 30.76 -0.46
C PRO A 128 -12.51 30.63 -0.28
N PRO A 129 -11.75 30.44 -1.36
CA PRO A 129 -10.29 30.30 -1.26
C PRO A 129 -9.67 31.55 -0.61
N LYS A 130 -8.75 31.32 0.32
CA LYS A 130 -7.96 32.43 0.93
C LYS A 130 -7.01 33.02 -0.09
N ALA A 131 -6.42 34.18 0.24
CA ALA A 131 -5.46 34.89 -0.61
C ALA A 131 -4.22 34.05 -1.01
N ASP A 132 -3.95 32.99 -0.27
CA ASP A 132 -2.88 32.00 -0.52
C ASP A 132 -3.34 30.79 -1.37
N GLY A 133 -4.57 30.80 -1.88
CA GLY A 133 -5.17 29.72 -2.67
C GLY A 133 -5.72 28.57 -1.84
N ARG A 134 -5.42 28.48 -0.55
CA ARG A 134 -5.90 27.39 0.31
C ARG A 134 -7.39 27.46 0.56
N ARG A 135 -8.05 26.31 0.50
CA ARG A 135 -9.46 26.16 0.84
C ARG A 135 -9.60 25.58 2.23
N MET A 136 -10.48 26.19 2.99
CA MET A 136 -10.93 25.67 4.29
C MET A 136 -12.38 25.24 4.18
N GLY A 137 -12.80 24.39 5.08
CA GLY A 137 -14.18 23.97 5.16
C GLY A 137 -14.54 23.46 6.55
N ARG A 138 -15.83 23.23 6.75
CA ARG A 138 -16.36 22.57 7.93
C ARG A 138 -17.16 21.33 7.52
N ILE A 139 -17.11 20.28 8.32
CA ILE A 139 -17.92 19.10 8.07
C ILE A 139 -19.39 19.41 8.43
N ALA A 140 -20.22 19.49 7.40
CA ALA A 140 -21.66 19.71 7.58
C ALA A 140 -22.36 18.41 8.04
N ARG A 141 -21.90 17.26 7.54
CA ARG A 141 -22.47 15.95 7.87
C ARG A 141 -21.55 14.82 7.47
N VAL A 142 -21.61 13.70 8.22
CA VAL A 142 -21.09 12.40 7.82
C VAL A 142 -22.10 11.71 6.92
N LEU A 143 -21.70 11.30 5.74
CA LEU A 143 -22.52 10.60 4.74
C LEU A 143 -22.46 9.09 4.95
N GLU A 144 -21.26 8.58 5.21
CA GLU A 144 -21.01 7.17 5.46
C GLU A 144 -19.88 7.01 6.49
N ARG A 145 -20.08 6.13 7.45
CA ARG A 145 -19.06 5.78 8.44
C ARG A 145 -18.11 4.75 7.88
N HIS A 146 -16.80 5.03 8.01
CA HIS A 146 -15.79 4.13 7.50
C HIS A 146 -15.43 3.02 8.50
N ASN A 147 -15.33 3.34 9.79
CA ASN A 147 -14.83 2.45 10.83
C ASN A 147 -15.97 1.95 11.75
N PRO A 148 -16.76 0.94 11.37
CA PRO A 148 -17.79 0.37 12.25
C PRO A 148 -17.17 -0.34 13.47
N THR A 149 -15.96 -0.84 13.33
CA THR A 149 -15.14 -1.40 14.40
C THR A 149 -13.81 -0.68 14.51
N VAL A 150 -13.21 -0.68 15.70
CA VAL A 150 -11.93 -0.04 15.99
C VAL A 150 -11.10 -0.93 16.90
N VAL A 151 -9.88 -1.23 16.49
CA VAL A 151 -8.91 -1.95 17.32
C VAL A 151 -8.18 -0.99 18.24
N GLY A 152 -7.99 -1.39 19.50
CA GLY A 152 -7.29 -0.58 20.48
C GLY A 152 -6.91 -1.34 21.74
N THR A 153 -6.21 -0.66 22.66
CA THR A 153 -5.78 -1.21 23.94
C THR A 153 -6.83 -0.91 25.01
N PHE A 154 -7.26 -1.93 25.72
CA PHE A 154 -8.28 -1.83 26.76
C PHE A 154 -7.68 -1.38 28.10
N HIS A 155 -8.37 -0.44 28.77
CA HIS A 155 -8.02 0.05 30.12
C HIS A 155 -9.23 0.09 31.03
N TYR A 156 -9.11 -0.51 32.20
CA TYR A 156 -10.12 -0.40 33.24
C TYR A 156 -10.16 1.00 33.83
N SER A 157 -11.36 1.47 34.13
CA SER A 157 -11.50 2.72 34.87
C SER A 157 -10.99 2.55 36.29
N ARG A 158 -10.17 3.52 36.75
CA ARG A 158 -9.65 3.59 38.13
C ARG A 158 -10.60 4.28 39.13
N SER A 159 -11.72 4.75 38.65
CA SER A 159 -12.67 5.53 39.46
C SER A 159 -14.06 4.94 39.38
N ASP A 160 -14.67 4.63 40.53
CA ASP A 160 -16.08 4.17 40.66
C ASP A 160 -17.10 5.21 40.17
N ARG A 161 -16.66 6.43 39.86
CA ARG A 161 -17.48 7.50 39.28
C ARG A 161 -17.37 7.63 37.76
N ALA A 162 -16.52 6.86 37.11
CA ALA A 162 -16.37 6.90 35.67
C ALA A 162 -17.53 6.16 34.99
N ALA A 163 -17.95 6.68 33.85
CA ALA A 163 -19.10 6.15 33.10
C ALA A 163 -18.79 4.83 32.34
N GLY A 164 -17.74 4.10 32.69
CA GLY A 164 -17.29 2.85 32.07
C GLY A 164 -15.78 2.80 31.86
N HIS A 165 -15.31 1.75 31.19
CA HIS A 165 -13.92 1.51 30.82
C HIS A 165 -13.55 2.29 29.55
N THR A 166 -12.28 2.24 29.13
CA THR A 166 -11.82 2.95 27.93
C THR A 166 -10.98 2.04 27.06
N VAL A 167 -11.13 2.23 25.74
CA VAL A 167 -10.23 1.65 24.75
C VAL A 167 -9.51 2.79 24.02
N ILE A 168 -8.18 2.76 24.05
CA ILE A 168 -7.33 3.69 23.31
C ILE A 168 -7.15 3.14 21.91
N PRO A 169 -7.66 3.84 20.85
CA PRO A 169 -7.53 3.37 19.48
C PRO A 169 -6.07 3.22 19.06
N PHE A 170 -5.78 2.17 18.32
CA PHE A 170 -4.45 1.93 17.76
C PHE A 170 -4.10 2.89 16.62
N ASP A 171 -5.08 3.46 15.94
CA ASP A 171 -4.89 4.51 14.95
C ASP A 171 -4.77 5.87 15.63
N GLU A 172 -3.56 6.45 15.63
CA GLU A 172 -3.25 7.76 16.25
C GLU A 172 -4.10 8.91 15.69
N ARG A 173 -4.68 8.75 14.51
CA ARG A 173 -5.60 9.73 13.91
C ARG A 173 -6.96 9.75 14.61
N MET A 174 -7.29 8.70 15.37
CA MET A 174 -8.46 8.64 16.24
C MET A 174 -8.08 9.12 17.64
N THR A 175 -8.08 10.43 17.84
CA THR A 175 -7.55 11.08 19.05
C THR A 175 -8.43 10.92 20.30
N GLN A 176 -9.65 10.40 20.15
CA GLN A 176 -10.59 10.22 21.26
C GLN A 176 -10.64 8.77 21.72
N PRO A 177 -10.50 8.48 23.04
CA PRO A 177 -10.72 7.15 23.57
C PRO A 177 -12.20 6.73 23.40
N ILE A 178 -12.41 5.44 23.19
CA ILE A 178 -13.75 4.85 23.09
C ILE A 178 -14.21 4.44 24.47
N LEU A 179 -15.39 4.90 24.91
CA LEU A 179 -15.97 4.50 26.19
C LEU A 179 -16.65 3.13 26.04
N ILE A 180 -16.36 2.23 26.97
CA ILE A 180 -16.96 0.91 27.06
C ILE A 180 -17.81 0.88 28.35
N PRO A 181 -19.14 0.88 28.27
CA PRO A 181 -19.99 0.76 29.43
C PRO A 181 -19.74 -0.55 30.18
N GLU A 182 -19.98 -0.54 31.50
CA GLU A 182 -19.89 -1.77 32.32
C GLU A 182 -20.83 -2.85 31.74
N GLY A 183 -20.29 -4.06 31.55
CA GLY A 183 -20.98 -5.20 30.93
C GLY A 183 -20.81 -5.33 29.43
N GLU A 184 -20.34 -4.29 28.73
CA GLU A 184 -20.05 -4.30 27.30
C GLU A 184 -18.55 -4.63 26.99
N GLU A 185 -17.75 -4.86 28.04
CA GLU A 185 -16.37 -5.32 27.94
C GLU A 185 -16.24 -6.83 27.68
N ILE A 186 -17.30 -7.60 27.91
CA ILE A 186 -17.33 -9.04 27.67
C ILE A 186 -17.80 -9.27 26.22
N PRO A 187 -16.98 -9.88 25.35
CA PRO A 187 -17.44 -10.23 24.03
C PRO A 187 -18.71 -11.09 24.11
N PRO A 188 -19.71 -10.84 23.26
CA PRO A 188 -20.87 -11.72 23.19
C PRO A 188 -20.35 -13.14 22.99
N ALA A 189 -20.87 -14.11 23.74
CA ALA A 189 -20.56 -15.50 23.49
C ALA A 189 -20.85 -15.73 22.02
N SER A 190 -19.81 -15.81 21.19
CA SER A 190 -19.97 -16.19 19.82
C SER A 190 -20.74 -17.49 19.89
N GLU A 191 -21.77 -17.64 19.09
CA GLU A 191 -22.25 -18.98 18.75
C GLU A 191 -20.98 -19.70 18.30
N ALA A 192 -20.44 -20.47 19.22
CA ALA A 192 -19.12 -21.04 19.11
C ALA A 192 -19.12 -21.97 17.89
N GLY A 193 -18.77 -21.38 16.78
CA GLY A 193 -18.15 -22.13 15.74
C GLY A 193 -16.91 -22.71 16.39
N THR A 194 -17.00 -23.99 16.71
CA THR A 194 -15.97 -24.87 17.23
C THR A 194 -14.53 -24.43 16.90
N PRO A 195 -13.58 -24.56 17.83
CA PRO A 195 -12.17 -24.24 17.62
C PRO A 195 -11.51 -24.91 16.39
N ASP A 196 -12.21 -25.79 15.71
CA ASP A 196 -11.77 -26.56 14.55
C ASP A 196 -11.66 -25.77 13.23
N ARG A 197 -12.09 -24.52 13.17
CA ARG A 197 -12.04 -23.74 11.90
C ARG A 197 -10.70 -23.07 11.58
N VAL A 198 -9.70 -23.16 12.46
CA VAL A 198 -8.34 -22.61 12.24
C VAL A 198 -7.33 -23.70 11.85
N LEU A 199 -7.67 -24.95 12.05
CA LEU A 199 -6.88 -26.08 11.54
C LEU A 199 -7.30 -26.39 10.11
N GLY A 200 -6.35 -26.30 9.17
CA GLY A 200 -6.61 -26.69 7.79
C GLY A 200 -7.29 -28.05 7.72
N THR A 201 -8.26 -28.18 6.84
CA THR A 201 -9.17 -29.34 6.70
C THR A 201 -8.49 -30.71 6.72
N GLU A 202 -7.23 -30.80 6.31
CA GLU A 202 -6.43 -32.04 6.36
C GLU A 202 -5.99 -32.44 7.77
N ALA A 203 -5.62 -31.49 8.62
CA ALA A 203 -5.23 -31.79 10.00
C ALA A 203 -6.44 -32.15 10.88
N ALA A 204 -7.60 -31.53 10.64
CA ALA A 204 -8.85 -31.87 11.33
C ALA A 204 -9.38 -33.24 10.90
N ALA A 205 -9.29 -33.58 9.61
CA ALA A 205 -9.65 -34.91 9.08
C ALA A 205 -8.72 -35.99 9.62
N ALA A 206 -7.42 -35.72 9.72
CA ALA A 206 -6.45 -36.65 10.31
C ALA A 206 -6.70 -36.92 11.79
N LEU A 207 -7.04 -35.86 12.55
CA LEU A 207 -7.36 -35.96 13.99
C LEU A 207 -8.67 -36.71 14.24
N GLN A 208 -9.69 -36.47 13.40
CA GLN A 208 -10.95 -37.26 13.46
C GLN A 208 -10.75 -38.72 13.07
N ALA A 209 -9.89 -38.98 12.08
CA ALA A 209 -9.58 -40.37 11.68
C ALA A 209 -8.79 -41.13 12.77
N ALA A 210 -7.89 -40.44 13.48
CA ALA A 210 -7.13 -40.97 14.60
C ALA A 210 -8.02 -41.25 15.83
N LYS A 211 -8.92 -40.31 16.16
CA LYS A 211 -9.95 -40.50 17.22
C LYS A 211 -10.88 -41.68 16.92
N ARG A 212 -11.22 -41.93 15.67
CA ARG A 212 -12.04 -43.10 15.26
C ARG A 212 -11.28 -44.42 15.39
N ARG A 213 -9.94 -44.39 15.43
CA ARG A 213 -9.09 -45.59 15.57
C ARG A 213 -8.68 -45.83 17.02
N GLY A 214 -9.03 -44.98 17.98
CA GLY A 214 -8.75 -45.16 19.40
C GLY A 214 -7.29 -44.89 19.78
N GLU A 215 -6.51 -44.17 18.94
CA GLU A 215 -5.10 -43.85 19.17
C GLU A 215 -4.94 -42.75 20.23
N THR A 216 -3.96 -42.91 21.14
CA THR A 216 -3.67 -41.90 22.17
C THR A 216 -2.76 -40.77 21.63
N PRO A 217 -2.74 -39.59 22.27
CA PRO A 217 -1.95 -38.44 21.80
C PRO A 217 -0.44 -38.70 21.66
N ASP A 218 0.12 -39.61 22.42
CA ASP A 218 1.53 -39.98 22.39
C ASP A 218 1.93 -40.85 21.20
N GLU A 219 0.99 -41.67 20.69
CA GLU A 219 1.21 -42.48 19.51
C GLU A 219 1.15 -41.69 18.19
N LEU A 220 0.46 -40.53 18.21
CA LEU A 220 0.40 -39.61 17.09
C LEU A 220 1.72 -38.86 16.86
N SER A 221 2.54 -38.68 17.91
CA SER A 221 3.82 -37.98 17.80
C SER A 221 4.91 -38.78 17.10
N SER A 222 4.84 -40.12 17.19
CA SER A 222 5.82 -41.03 16.58
C SER A 222 5.50 -41.35 15.11
N GLY A 223 4.22 -41.49 14.76
CA GLY A 223 3.78 -41.73 13.38
C GLY A 223 3.89 -40.50 12.44
N ALA A 224 3.81 -39.28 13.00
CA ALA A 224 4.02 -38.05 12.26
C ALA A 224 5.50 -37.82 11.96
N LYS A 225 6.44 -38.23 12.83
CA LYS A 225 7.87 -38.13 12.59
C LYS A 225 8.35 -39.05 11.44
N ALA A 226 7.84 -40.27 11.36
CA ALA A 226 8.25 -41.24 10.34
C ALA A 226 7.77 -40.88 8.91
N ARG A 227 6.73 -40.03 8.77
CA ARG A 227 6.25 -39.50 7.47
C ARG A 227 6.78 -38.11 7.10
N ALA A 228 7.36 -37.41 8.05
CA ALA A 228 7.98 -36.10 7.81
C ALA A 228 9.42 -36.25 7.26
N ASP A 229 10.09 -37.37 7.51
CA ASP A 229 11.47 -37.59 7.04
C ASP A 229 11.57 -38.03 5.56
N SER A 230 10.44 -38.19 4.87
CA SER A 230 10.40 -38.51 3.42
C SER A 230 9.95 -37.34 2.54
N ALA A 231 9.56 -36.19 3.13
CA ALA A 231 9.29 -34.96 2.40
C ALA A 231 10.33 -33.93 2.87
N GLY A 232 11.36 -33.71 2.05
CA GLY A 232 12.47 -32.82 2.36
C GLY A 232 12.02 -31.45 2.85
N SER A 233 12.51 -31.17 4.01
CA SER A 233 12.77 -29.88 4.65
C SER A 233 12.28 -28.63 3.93
N MET A 234 11.10 -28.13 4.35
CA MET A 234 10.88 -26.71 4.68
C MET A 234 9.58 -26.63 5.49
N ARG A 235 9.74 -26.47 6.78
CA ARG A 235 8.62 -26.21 7.70
C ARG A 235 8.17 -24.77 7.46
N GLY A 236 7.03 -24.62 6.78
CA GLY A 236 6.21 -23.44 7.02
C GLY A 236 5.86 -23.42 8.52
N LEU A 237 6.32 -22.44 9.23
CA LEU A 237 5.96 -22.18 10.63
C LEU A 237 4.44 -22.10 10.70
N LYS A 238 3.80 -23.15 11.26
CA LYS A 238 2.44 -22.99 11.75
C LYS A 238 2.51 -21.98 12.88
N PRO A 239 1.74 -20.90 12.84
CA PRO A 239 1.60 -20.07 14.02
C PRO A 239 1.17 -21.02 15.16
N PRO A 240 1.77 -20.92 16.35
CA PRO A 240 1.21 -21.57 17.53
C PRO A 240 -0.24 -21.11 17.59
N ALA A 241 -1.18 -22.04 17.76
CA ALA A 241 -2.54 -21.65 18.08
C ALA A 241 -2.47 -20.61 19.19
N PRO A 242 -3.18 -19.48 19.11
CA PRO A 242 -3.23 -18.54 20.20
C PRO A 242 -3.52 -19.37 21.42
N SER A 243 -2.63 -19.28 22.42
CA SER A 243 -2.73 -20.07 23.66
C SER A 243 -4.16 -19.93 24.10
N GLY A 244 -4.92 -21.03 24.02
CA GLY A 244 -6.37 -21.00 24.17
C GLY A 244 -6.66 -20.23 25.45
N SER A 245 -7.09 -18.99 25.31
CA SER A 245 -7.48 -18.14 26.40
C SER A 245 -8.66 -18.86 27.03
N VAL A 246 -8.38 -19.66 28.06
CA VAL A 246 -9.40 -20.13 28.98
C VAL A 246 -10.02 -18.85 29.52
N LEU A 247 -11.15 -18.47 28.93
CA LEU A 247 -11.95 -17.39 29.48
C LEU A 247 -12.22 -17.75 30.93
N PRO A 248 -11.77 -16.97 31.92
CA PRO A 248 -12.06 -17.26 33.31
C PRO A 248 -13.57 -17.31 33.46
N LYS A 249 -14.07 -18.35 34.15
CA LYS A 249 -15.49 -18.43 34.49
C LYS A 249 -15.86 -17.15 35.24
N ALA A 250 -16.99 -16.56 34.86
CA ALA A 250 -17.52 -15.34 35.48
C ALA A 250 -17.44 -15.45 37.02
N GLY A 251 -16.52 -14.75 37.64
CA GLY A 251 -16.30 -14.77 39.10
C GLY A 251 -14.89 -14.45 39.52
N ASP A 252 -13.87 -14.66 38.73
CA ASP A 252 -12.49 -14.44 39.11
C ASP A 252 -11.84 -13.32 38.30
N ASN A 253 -11.46 -12.26 39.02
CA ASN A 253 -10.57 -11.16 38.65
C ASN A 253 -11.04 -10.23 37.49
N ARG A 254 -11.73 -9.13 37.84
CA ARG A 254 -12.22 -8.04 36.98
C ARG A 254 -11.14 -7.26 36.20
N GLN A 255 -9.89 -7.68 36.17
CA GLN A 255 -8.80 -6.96 35.52
C GLN A 255 -8.06 -7.73 34.41
N TYR A 256 -8.65 -8.78 33.88
CA TYR A 256 -7.98 -9.64 32.89
C TYR A 256 -7.78 -8.99 31.52
N LEU A 257 -8.51 -7.92 31.18
CA LEU A 257 -8.40 -7.20 29.90
C LEU A 257 -7.40 -6.03 29.94
N GLU A 258 -6.88 -5.66 31.12
CA GLU A 258 -5.98 -4.51 31.22
C GLU A 258 -4.76 -4.65 30.30
N GLY A 259 -4.59 -3.70 29.40
CA GLY A 259 -3.49 -3.68 28.44
C GLY A 259 -3.62 -4.64 27.27
N LEU A 260 -4.71 -5.43 27.18
CA LEU A 260 -4.93 -6.30 26.04
C LEU A 260 -5.47 -5.51 24.84
N VAL A 261 -5.17 -6.02 23.66
CA VAL A 261 -5.71 -5.52 22.39
C VAL A 261 -7.10 -6.12 22.17
N VAL A 262 -8.05 -5.26 21.90
CA VAL A 262 -9.45 -5.64 21.65
C VAL A 262 -9.97 -5.01 20.36
N ASP A 263 -10.93 -5.68 19.72
CA ASP A 263 -11.74 -5.11 18.64
C ASP A 263 -13.08 -4.65 19.21
N VAL A 264 -13.43 -3.40 18.90
CA VAL A 264 -14.58 -2.70 19.48
C VAL A 264 -15.54 -2.27 18.40
N GLU A 265 -16.81 -2.71 18.48
CA GLU A 265 -17.87 -2.19 17.63
C GLU A 265 -18.36 -0.84 18.18
N ILE A 266 -18.45 0.18 17.33
CA ILE A 266 -18.96 1.49 17.72
C ILE A 266 -20.50 1.44 17.79
N THR A 267 -21.04 1.46 18.99
CA THR A 267 -22.49 1.47 19.24
C THR A 267 -23.08 2.87 19.21
N ARG A 268 -22.27 3.88 19.52
CA ARG A 268 -22.66 5.29 19.49
C ARG A 268 -21.50 6.15 18.98
N TRP A 269 -21.74 6.86 17.89
CA TRP A 269 -20.76 7.71 17.23
C TRP A 269 -20.44 8.96 18.04
N PRO A 270 -19.21 9.51 17.92
CA PRO A 270 -18.81 10.72 18.62
C PRO A 270 -19.63 11.93 18.15
N THR A 271 -19.72 12.92 19.03
CA THR A 271 -20.26 14.25 18.74
C THR A 271 -19.23 15.31 19.20
N LEU A 272 -19.50 16.59 18.97
CA LEU A 272 -18.63 17.67 19.44
C LEU A 272 -18.34 17.62 20.95
N THR A 273 -19.26 17.08 21.74
CA THR A 273 -19.19 17.11 23.21
C THR A 273 -19.11 15.73 23.88
N ARG A 274 -19.20 14.66 23.12
CA ARG A 274 -19.23 13.28 23.65
C ARG A 274 -18.31 12.39 22.83
N PRO A 275 -17.43 11.61 23.49
CA PRO A 275 -16.61 10.62 22.83
C PRO A 275 -17.46 9.47 22.25
N PRO A 276 -16.89 8.65 21.37
CA PRO A 276 -17.56 7.44 20.88
C PRO A 276 -17.78 6.45 22.02
N VAL A 277 -18.85 5.65 21.90
CA VAL A 277 -19.15 4.55 22.82
C VAL A 277 -19.17 3.27 22.01
N GLY A 278 -18.59 2.21 22.55
CA GLY A 278 -18.52 0.91 21.89
C GLY A 278 -18.72 -0.26 22.84
N ARG A 279 -18.71 -1.45 22.26
CA ARG A 279 -18.67 -2.72 22.99
C ARG A 279 -17.51 -3.58 22.45
N VAL A 280 -16.88 -4.33 23.30
CA VAL A 280 -15.85 -5.29 22.89
C VAL A 280 -16.53 -6.45 22.17
N ILE A 281 -16.08 -6.73 20.95
CA ILE A 281 -16.57 -7.86 20.15
C ILE A 281 -15.57 -9.02 20.08
N GLU A 282 -14.27 -8.73 20.26
CA GLU A 282 -13.21 -9.73 20.22
C GLU A 282 -12.01 -9.28 21.07
N VAL A 283 -11.37 -10.23 21.74
CA VAL A 283 -10.09 -10.03 22.43
C VAL A 283 -8.99 -10.66 21.61
N LEU A 284 -8.01 -9.88 21.16
CA LEU A 284 -6.95 -10.33 20.25
C LEU A 284 -5.75 -10.89 21.00
N GLY A 285 -5.49 -10.44 22.24
CA GLY A 285 -4.38 -10.87 23.08
C GLY A 285 -3.49 -9.72 23.52
N SER A 286 -2.31 -10.05 24.06
CA SER A 286 -1.32 -9.03 24.39
C SER A 286 -0.67 -8.45 23.13
N PRO A 287 -0.33 -7.15 23.11
CA PRO A 287 0.40 -6.55 21.96
C PRO A 287 1.71 -7.28 21.63
N ASN A 288 2.25 -8.04 22.58
CA ASN A 288 3.48 -8.79 22.42
C ASN A 288 3.31 -10.25 21.98
N ASP A 289 2.07 -10.74 21.92
CA ASP A 289 1.80 -12.09 21.49
C ASP A 289 2.04 -12.23 19.98
N PHE A 290 2.53 -13.40 19.57
CA PHE A 290 2.79 -13.68 18.15
C PHE A 290 1.52 -13.59 17.32
N GLY A 291 1.57 -12.81 16.24
CA GLY A 291 0.47 -12.64 15.29
C GLY A 291 -0.62 -11.64 15.69
N VAL A 292 -0.62 -11.13 16.94
CA VAL A 292 -1.56 -10.07 17.36
C VAL A 292 -1.28 -8.78 16.60
N ASP A 293 -0.03 -8.48 16.33
CA ASP A 293 0.40 -7.34 15.49
C ASP A 293 -0.22 -7.41 14.08
N VAL A 294 -0.22 -8.58 13.45
CA VAL A 294 -0.86 -8.79 12.15
C VAL A 294 -2.37 -8.59 12.22
N GLU A 295 -3.02 -9.20 13.24
CA GLU A 295 -4.46 -9.05 13.47
C GLU A 295 -4.86 -7.58 13.73
N MET A 296 -4.00 -6.81 14.42
CA MET A 296 -4.19 -5.38 14.60
C MET A 296 -4.17 -4.63 13.26
N MET A 297 -3.19 -4.92 12.38
CA MET A 297 -3.09 -4.29 11.06
C MET A 297 -4.28 -4.64 10.17
N ILE A 298 -4.70 -5.91 10.17
CA ILE A 298 -5.87 -6.37 9.41
C ILE A 298 -7.11 -5.55 9.77
N ARG A 299 -7.37 -5.34 11.07
CA ARG A 299 -8.55 -4.58 11.53
C ARG A 299 -8.38 -3.10 11.33
N LYS A 300 -7.21 -2.54 11.66
CA LYS A 300 -6.93 -1.11 11.45
C LYS A 300 -7.14 -0.70 10.00
N HIS A 301 -6.64 -1.50 9.06
CA HIS A 301 -6.79 -1.25 7.63
C HIS A 301 -8.07 -1.85 7.04
N GLN A 302 -8.94 -2.46 7.86
CA GLN A 302 -10.21 -3.06 7.45
C GLN A 302 -10.05 -4.03 6.26
N LEU A 303 -9.03 -4.89 6.35
CA LEU A 303 -8.78 -5.89 5.32
C LEU A 303 -9.78 -7.05 5.49
N PRO A 304 -10.47 -7.48 4.41
CA PRO A 304 -11.39 -8.62 4.45
C PRO A 304 -10.62 -9.92 4.73
N ARG A 305 -10.75 -10.49 5.93
CA ARG A 305 -10.00 -11.68 6.36
C ARG A 305 -10.72 -13.00 6.13
N ILE A 306 -12.04 -12.99 6.19
CA ILE A 306 -12.88 -14.19 6.09
C ILE A 306 -13.69 -14.11 4.80
N PHE A 307 -13.71 -15.19 4.05
CA PHE A 307 -14.62 -15.32 2.91
C PHE A 307 -16.02 -15.71 3.40
N PRO A 308 -17.09 -15.07 2.92
CA PRO A 308 -18.47 -15.50 3.18
C PRO A 308 -18.73 -16.94 2.69
N GLU A 309 -19.62 -17.68 3.35
CA GLU A 309 -19.86 -19.07 3.01
C GLU A 309 -20.45 -19.27 1.61
N ASN A 310 -21.28 -18.33 1.13
CA ASN A 310 -21.77 -18.36 -0.26
C ASN A 310 -20.63 -18.23 -1.27
N VAL A 311 -19.61 -17.41 -0.99
CA VAL A 311 -18.41 -17.29 -1.83
C VAL A 311 -17.58 -18.57 -1.82
N LEU A 312 -17.40 -19.19 -0.64
CA LEU A 312 -16.69 -20.47 -0.51
C LEU A 312 -17.45 -21.61 -1.22
N ALA A 313 -18.76 -21.64 -1.11
CA ALA A 313 -19.61 -22.63 -1.78
C ALA A 313 -19.51 -22.48 -3.30
N GLU A 314 -19.55 -21.25 -3.82
CA GLU A 314 -19.36 -20.97 -5.24
C GLU A 314 -17.95 -21.38 -5.71
N ALA A 315 -16.89 -21.01 -4.96
CA ALA A 315 -15.53 -21.38 -5.26
C ALA A 315 -15.35 -22.90 -5.39
N ARG A 316 -15.91 -23.68 -4.45
CA ARG A 316 -15.90 -25.16 -4.52
C ARG A 316 -16.67 -25.70 -5.72
N ALA A 317 -17.77 -25.06 -6.10
CA ALA A 317 -18.59 -25.49 -7.22
C ALA A 317 -17.89 -25.27 -8.57
N VAL A 318 -17.10 -24.19 -8.71
CA VAL A 318 -16.41 -23.87 -9.98
C VAL A 318 -14.97 -24.40 -10.06
N ALA A 319 -14.39 -24.89 -8.95
CA ALA A 319 -13.00 -25.35 -8.88
C ALA A 319 -12.77 -26.71 -9.55
N HIS A 320 -13.21 -26.86 -10.80
CA HIS A 320 -12.98 -28.07 -11.59
C HIS A 320 -12.68 -27.71 -13.05
N LEU A 321 -11.93 -28.58 -13.72
CA LEU A 321 -11.57 -28.39 -15.12
C LEU A 321 -12.64 -28.99 -16.02
N ASP A 322 -13.32 -28.15 -16.82
CA ASP A 322 -14.24 -28.64 -17.84
C ASP A 322 -13.47 -29.21 -19.03
N ARG A 323 -13.75 -30.48 -19.34
CA ARG A 323 -13.14 -31.19 -20.48
C ARG A 323 -13.50 -30.56 -21.84
N SER A 324 -14.62 -29.90 -21.95
CA SER A 324 -15.03 -29.22 -23.17
C SER A 324 -14.10 -28.05 -23.49
N GLU A 325 -13.63 -27.32 -22.45
CA GLU A 325 -12.68 -26.23 -22.60
C GLU A 325 -11.32 -26.69 -23.13
N LEU A 326 -10.84 -27.86 -22.74
CA LEU A 326 -9.58 -28.42 -23.24
C LEU A 326 -9.55 -28.60 -24.77
N SER A 327 -10.67 -28.97 -25.36
CA SER A 327 -10.77 -29.21 -26.82
C SER A 327 -10.91 -27.93 -27.64
N ARG A 328 -11.40 -26.86 -27.03
CA ARG A 328 -11.60 -25.55 -27.67
C ARG A 328 -10.31 -24.71 -27.73
N ARG A 329 -9.43 -24.90 -26.76
CA ARG A 329 -8.22 -24.11 -26.56
C ARG A 329 -7.02 -24.64 -27.30
N ARG A 330 -6.04 -23.76 -27.58
CA ARG A 330 -4.75 -24.18 -28.17
C ARG A 330 -3.97 -25.03 -27.18
N ASP A 331 -3.51 -26.19 -27.66
CA ASP A 331 -2.80 -27.16 -26.80
C ASP A 331 -1.30 -26.86 -26.77
N PHE A 332 -0.78 -26.53 -25.60
CA PHE A 332 0.63 -26.30 -25.31
C PHE A 332 1.23 -27.34 -24.36
N ARG A 333 0.48 -28.41 -23.96
CA ARG A 333 0.87 -29.37 -22.95
C ARG A 333 2.12 -30.18 -23.25
N GLY A 334 2.52 -30.24 -24.50
CA GLY A 334 3.74 -30.93 -24.94
C GLY A 334 5.02 -30.08 -24.85
N LEU A 335 4.92 -28.83 -24.47
CA LEU A 335 6.05 -27.92 -24.40
C LEU A 335 6.68 -27.87 -22.98
N PRO A 336 8.00 -27.67 -22.85
CA PRO A 336 8.70 -27.60 -21.57
C PRO A 336 8.53 -26.22 -20.89
N ILE A 337 7.27 -25.85 -20.64
CA ILE A 337 6.89 -24.60 -19.99
C ILE A 337 7.14 -24.74 -18.49
N VAL A 338 7.69 -23.71 -17.85
CA VAL A 338 8.02 -23.69 -16.42
C VAL A 338 7.42 -22.48 -15.71
N THR A 339 7.13 -22.63 -14.42
CA THR A 339 6.87 -21.49 -13.53
C THR A 339 8.14 -21.19 -12.73
N ILE A 340 8.40 -19.89 -12.44
CA ILE A 340 9.58 -19.45 -11.67
C ILE A 340 9.09 -18.42 -10.63
N ASP A 341 9.08 -18.83 -9.35
CA ASP A 341 8.48 -18.06 -8.27
C ASP A 341 9.36 -18.06 -7.01
N GLY A 342 8.94 -17.28 -6.00
CA GLY A 342 9.56 -17.36 -4.67
C GLY A 342 9.31 -18.71 -3.99
N GLU A 343 10.14 -19.06 -3.03
CA GLU A 343 10.14 -20.36 -2.34
C GLU A 343 8.80 -20.69 -1.67
N THR A 344 8.17 -19.66 -1.11
CA THR A 344 6.93 -19.79 -0.32
C THR A 344 5.65 -19.63 -1.14
N ALA A 345 5.76 -19.24 -2.41
CA ALA A 345 4.60 -19.04 -3.30
C ALA A 345 3.84 -20.35 -3.53
N LYS A 346 2.50 -20.25 -3.61
CA LYS A 346 1.57 -21.37 -3.87
C LYS A 346 0.57 -21.05 -4.98
N ASP A 347 0.48 -19.80 -5.37
CA ASP A 347 -0.41 -19.19 -6.35
C ASP A 347 0.40 -18.76 -7.58
N PHE A 348 0.71 -19.76 -8.43
CA PHE A 348 1.52 -19.54 -9.63
C PHE A 348 0.65 -18.94 -10.73
N ASP A 349 0.78 -17.63 -10.92
CA ASP A 349 0.03 -16.86 -11.92
C ASP A 349 0.54 -17.07 -13.34
N ASP A 350 1.88 -17.20 -13.51
CA ASP A 350 2.57 -17.16 -14.79
C ASP A 350 3.50 -18.33 -15.04
N ALA A 351 3.61 -18.70 -16.31
CA ALA A 351 4.55 -19.70 -16.79
C ALA A 351 5.15 -19.23 -18.11
N VAL A 352 6.41 -19.57 -18.36
CA VAL A 352 7.18 -19.01 -19.47
C VAL A 352 7.91 -20.09 -20.27
N LEU A 353 8.16 -19.76 -21.55
CA LEU A 353 8.98 -20.54 -22.46
C LEU A 353 9.66 -19.61 -23.47
N VAL A 354 10.94 -19.88 -23.76
CA VAL A 354 11.68 -19.22 -24.84
C VAL A 354 12.24 -20.24 -25.79
N ASN A 355 11.93 -20.09 -27.07
CA ASN A 355 12.49 -20.87 -28.18
C ASN A 355 13.32 -19.94 -29.08
N GLU A 356 14.36 -20.49 -29.73
CA GLU A 356 15.07 -19.83 -30.84
C GLU A 356 14.33 -20.06 -32.15
N ARG A 357 14.23 -19.03 -32.94
CA ARG A 357 13.68 -19.08 -34.30
C ARG A 357 14.78 -19.42 -35.32
N PRO A 358 14.41 -20.01 -36.49
CA PRO A 358 15.39 -20.34 -37.53
C PRO A 358 16.15 -19.12 -38.12
N ASP A 359 15.58 -17.92 -37.99
CA ASP A 359 16.19 -16.65 -38.42
C ASP A 359 17.13 -16.03 -37.39
N GLY A 360 17.37 -16.69 -36.27
CA GLY A 360 18.20 -16.21 -35.18
C GLY A 360 17.48 -15.33 -34.17
N GLY A 361 16.17 -15.07 -34.36
CA GLY A 361 15.31 -14.40 -33.40
C GLY A 361 14.79 -15.33 -32.32
N TYR A 362 13.81 -14.87 -31.54
CA TYR A 362 13.23 -15.61 -30.42
C TYR A 362 11.70 -15.68 -30.53
N GLU A 363 11.15 -16.75 -29.99
CA GLU A 363 9.74 -16.83 -29.64
C GLU A 363 9.64 -16.91 -28.11
N LEU A 364 9.06 -15.86 -27.50
CA LEU A 364 8.75 -15.80 -26.08
C LEU A 364 7.25 -16.13 -25.89
N GLN A 365 6.96 -17.12 -25.07
CA GLN A 365 5.60 -17.47 -24.68
C GLN A 365 5.42 -17.15 -23.18
N VAL A 366 4.42 -16.33 -22.88
CA VAL A 366 3.98 -15.99 -21.53
C VAL A 366 2.56 -16.50 -21.36
N HIS A 367 2.36 -17.43 -20.44
CA HIS A 367 1.11 -18.10 -20.17
C HIS A 367 0.60 -17.71 -18.80
N ILE A 368 -0.55 -17.05 -18.73
CA ILE A 368 -1.14 -16.56 -17.49
C ILE A 368 -2.38 -17.37 -17.14
N ALA A 369 -2.52 -17.76 -15.88
CA ALA A 369 -3.67 -18.49 -15.36
C ALA A 369 -4.99 -17.82 -15.76
N ASP A 370 -5.88 -18.54 -16.46
CA ASP A 370 -7.18 -18.01 -16.88
C ASP A 370 -8.20 -18.04 -15.74
N VAL A 371 -7.98 -17.17 -14.75
CA VAL A 371 -8.87 -17.00 -13.59
C VAL A 371 -10.27 -16.57 -14.04
N SER A 372 -10.38 -15.87 -15.15
CA SER A 372 -11.66 -15.36 -15.67
C SER A 372 -12.62 -16.45 -16.12
N GLU A 373 -12.14 -17.67 -16.34
CA GLU A 373 -12.98 -18.82 -16.63
C GLU A 373 -13.79 -19.25 -15.39
N TYR A 374 -13.17 -19.15 -14.22
CA TYR A 374 -13.74 -19.58 -12.95
C TYR A 374 -14.48 -18.44 -12.24
N VAL A 375 -13.95 -17.23 -12.28
CA VAL A 375 -14.50 -16.05 -11.61
C VAL A 375 -15.28 -15.20 -12.64
N ARG A 376 -16.55 -15.52 -12.81
CA ARG A 376 -17.42 -14.86 -13.79
C ARG A 376 -17.96 -13.55 -13.23
N ALA A 377 -18.06 -12.54 -14.12
CA ALA A 377 -18.53 -11.22 -13.74
C ALA A 377 -19.94 -11.23 -13.09
N GLY A 378 -20.10 -10.55 -11.97
CA GLY A 378 -21.37 -10.37 -11.26
C GLY A 378 -21.79 -11.52 -10.35
N THR A 379 -20.95 -12.53 -10.14
CA THR A 379 -21.17 -13.59 -9.15
C THR A 379 -20.74 -13.12 -7.76
N ASP A 380 -21.09 -13.89 -6.71
CA ASP A 380 -20.69 -13.57 -5.33
C ASP A 380 -19.17 -13.62 -5.18
N LEU A 381 -18.52 -14.56 -5.88
CA LEU A 381 -17.06 -14.70 -5.94
C LEU A 381 -16.38 -13.48 -6.59
N ASP A 382 -16.95 -12.96 -7.68
CA ASP A 382 -16.48 -11.74 -8.35
C ASP A 382 -16.65 -10.50 -7.47
N LEU A 383 -17.79 -10.37 -6.81
CA LEU A 383 -18.06 -9.23 -5.91
C LEU A 383 -17.08 -9.19 -4.73
N GLU A 384 -16.78 -10.37 -4.17
CA GLU A 384 -15.78 -10.47 -3.09
C GLU A 384 -14.36 -10.18 -3.58
N ALA A 385 -13.98 -10.71 -4.76
CA ALA A 385 -12.68 -10.43 -5.38
C ALA A 385 -12.51 -8.92 -5.66
N ARG A 386 -13.53 -8.23 -6.15
CA ARG A 386 -13.55 -6.78 -6.38
C ARG A 386 -13.45 -5.99 -5.07
N LEU A 387 -14.14 -6.41 -4.01
CA LEU A 387 -14.07 -5.81 -2.68
C LEU A 387 -12.65 -5.88 -2.10
N ARG A 388 -11.98 -7.01 -2.28
CA ARG A 388 -10.58 -7.21 -1.87
C ARG A 388 -9.63 -6.42 -2.75
N GLY A 389 -9.84 -6.43 -4.05
CA GLY A 389 -9.10 -5.71 -5.09
C GLY A 389 -7.70 -6.26 -5.34
N THR A 390 -7.02 -6.72 -4.30
CA THR A 390 -5.69 -7.34 -4.35
C THR A 390 -5.47 -8.28 -3.17
N SER A 391 -4.59 -9.26 -3.31
CA SER A 391 -4.03 -9.99 -2.18
C SER A 391 -3.11 -9.09 -1.35
N VAL A 392 -2.99 -9.38 -0.06
CA VAL A 392 -2.12 -8.65 0.88
C VAL A 392 -1.11 -9.63 1.46
N TYR A 393 0.18 -9.28 1.40
CA TYR A 393 1.27 -10.16 1.81
C TYR A 393 1.95 -9.63 3.07
N PHE A 394 1.64 -10.24 4.20
CA PHE A 394 2.37 -10.02 5.43
C PHE A 394 3.57 -10.98 5.53
N PRO A 395 4.59 -10.65 6.32
CA PRO A 395 5.79 -11.49 6.42
C PRO A 395 5.51 -12.92 6.87
N ASP A 396 4.43 -13.17 7.63
CA ASP A 396 4.07 -14.48 8.20
C ASP A 396 2.86 -15.14 7.51
N ARG A 397 2.04 -14.37 6.78
CA ARG A 397 0.84 -14.88 6.10
C ARG A 397 0.39 -13.99 4.95
N ALA A 398 -0.43 -14.54 4.07
CA ALA A 398 -1.12 -13.78 3.04
C ALA A 398 -2.63 -13.74 3.29
N ILE A 399 -3.28 -12.63 2.91
CA ILE A 399 -4.73 -12.52 2.79
C ILE A 399 -5.04 -12.54 1.30
N PRO A 400 -5.50 -13.66 0.75
CA PRO A 400 -5.68 -13.82 -0.68
C PRO A 400 -6.91 -13.06 -1.19
N MET A 401 -6.85 -12.62 -2.45
CA MET A 401 -7.99 -12.03 -3.16
C MET A 401 -9.07 -13.08 -3.44
N LEU A 402 -8.68 -14.30 -3.74
CA LEU A 402 -9.58 -15.43 -4.06
C LEU A 402 -9.44 -16.54 -3.02
N PRO A 403 -10.51 -17.35 -2.79
CA PRO A 403 -10.43 -18.53 -1.96
C PRO A 403 -9.33 -19.51 -2.41
N ASN A 404 -8.79 -20.28 -1.47
CA ASN A 404 -7.69 -21.21 -1.73
C ASN A 404 -8.02 -22.28 -2.79
N GLU A 405 -9.28 -22.67 -2.90
CA GLU A 405 -9.77 -23.59 -3.93
C GLU A 405 -9.45 -23.11 -5.34
N LEU A 406 -9.38 -21.79 -5.51
CA LEU A 406 -9.02 -21.15 -6.77
C LEU A 406 -7.56 -20.70 -6.75
N SER A 407 -7.16 -19.84 -5.81
CA SER A 407 -5.86 -19.16 -5.83
C SER A 407 -4.67 -20.11 -5.82
N SER A 408 -4.63 -21.05 -4.89
CA SER A 408 -3.60 -22.09 -4.82
C SER A 408 -4.08 -23.46 -5.32
N GLY A 409 -5.34 -23.55 -5.75
CA GLY A 409 -5.99 -24.73 -6.30
C GLY A 409 -5.98 -24.78 -7.82
N ILE A 410 -7.19 -24.64 -8.43
CA ILE A 410 -7.39 -24.89 -9.86
C ILE A 410 -6.73 -23.83 -10.75
N CYS A 411 -6.59 -22.57 -10.31
CA CYS A 411 -5.98 -21.51 -11.10
C CYS A 411 -4.45 -21.59 -11.08
N SER A 412 -3.83 -22.03 -9.97
CA SER A 412 -2.37 -22.11 -9.85
C SER A 412 -1.76 -23.07 -10.86
N LEU A 413 -0.75 -22.60 -11.63
CA LEU A 413 -0.10 -23.33 -12.72
C LEU A 413 0.86 -24.41 -12.18
N ARG A 414 0.32 -25.36 -11.43
CA ARG A 414 1.07 -26.43 -10.78
C ARG A 414 1.71 -27.40 -11.80
N PRO A 415 2.92 -27.89 -11.51
CA PRO A 415 3.61 -28.80 -12.40
C PRO A 415 2.85 -30.13 -12.58
N GLY A 416 2.84 -30.64 -13.82
CA GLY A 416 2.24 -31.93 -14.16
C GLY A 416 0.70 -31.95 -14.27
N GLU A 417 0.03 -30.82 -13.99
CA GLU A 417 -1.43 -30.69 -14.05
C GLU A 417 -1.86 -29.84 -15.26
N ASP A 418 -2.98 -30.22 -15.90
CA ASP A 418 -3.56 -29.40 -16.98
C ASP A 418 -4.16 -28.12 -16.38
N ARG A 419 -3.82 -26.97 -16.97
CA ARG A 419 -4.29 -25.63 -16.55
C ARG A 419 -4.71 -24.79 -17.73
N LEU A 420 -5.82 -24.08 -17.57
CA LEU A 420 -6.31 -23.11 -18.54
C LEU A 420 -5.52 -21.82 -18.43
N VAL A 421 -5.11 -21.30 -19.55
CA VAL A 421 -4.31 -20.06 -19.63
C VAL A 421 -4.83 -19.12 -20.70
N LEU A 422 -4.56 -17.83 -20.50
CA LEU A 422 -4.56 -16.83 -21.55
C LEU A 422 -3.10 -16.47 -21.84
N SER A 423 -2.67 -16.70 -23.07
CA SER A 423 -1.26 -16.70 -23.47
C SER A 423 -0.96 -15.51 -24.36
N CYS A 424 0.17 -14.84 -24.14
CA CYS A 424 0.78 -13.88 -25.04
C CYS A 424 2.03 -14.51 -25.66
N ILE A 425 2.00 -14.75 -26.97
CA ILE A 425 3.10 -15.35 -27.73
C ILE A 425 3.73 -14.25 -28.57
N MET A 426 4.99 -13.97 -28.31
CA MET A 426 5.72 -12.86 -28.92
C MET A 426 6.82 -13.37 -29.83
N GLN A 427 6.92 -12.81 -31.05
CA GLN A 427 8.02 -13.06 -31.97
C GLN A 427 8.97 -11.86 -31.86
N LEU A 428 10.21 -12.14 -31.58
CA LEU A 428 11.27 -11.15 -31.39
C LEU A 428 12.40 -11.36 -32.40
N ASP A 429 13.03 -10.28 -32.82
CA ASP A 429 14.23 -10.33 -33.63
C ASP A 429 15.48 -10.76 -32.79
N ALA A 430 16.62 -10.88 -33.47
CA ALA A 430 17.88 -11.26 -32.83
C ALA A 430 18.40 -10.25 -31.80
N ASP A 431 17.90 -9.02 -31.85
CA ASP A 431 18.23 -7.93 -30.94
C ASP A 431 17.21 -7.79 -29.78
N GLY A 432 16.23 -8.68 -29.67
CA GLY A 432 15.21 -8.68 -28.63
C GLY A 432 14.08 -7.67 -28.84
N ARG A 433 13.86 -7.17 -30.07
CA ARG A 433 12.68 -6.32 -30.38
C ARG A 433 11.48 -7.18 -30.72
N ILE A 434 10.33 -6.83 -30.16
CA ILE A 434 9.07 -7.51 -30.48
C ILE A 434 8.61 -7.07 -31.87
N GLU A 435 8.54 -8.01 -32.82
CA GLU A 435 8.02 -7.80 -34.18
C GLU A 435 6.49 -7.98 -34.22
N SER A 436 6.02 -9.05 -33.63
CA SER A 436 4.61 -9.39 -33.59
C SER A 436 4.25 -10.21 -32.35
N TYR A 437 2.98 -10.26 -32.03
CA TYR A 437 2.45 -11.03 -30.91
C TYR A 437 1.09 -11.62 -31.24
N GLU A 438 0.71 -12.67 -30.48
CA GLU A 438 -0.61 -13.30 -30.55
C GLU A 438 -1.14 -13.54 -29.14
N ILE A 439 -2.37 -13.07 -28.85
CA ILE A 439 -3.08 -13.34 -27.60
C ILE A 439 -4.08 -14.46 -27.88
N VAL A 440 -4.01 -15.57 -27.11
CA VAL A 440 -4.80 -16.76 -27.38
C VAL A 440 -5.15 -17.52 -26.10
N GLU A 441 -6.36 -18.09 -26.04
CA GLU A 441 -6.74 -19.06 -25.00
C GLU A 441 -6.03 -20.38 -25.21
N GLY A 442 -5.39 -20.89 -24.16
CA GLY A 442 -4.60 -22.13 -24.22
C GLY A 442 -4.83 -23.08 -23.05
N VAL A 443 -4.24 -24.24 -23.18
CA VAL A 443 -4.06 -25.21 -22.10
C VAL A 443 -2.59 -25.60 -22.02
N ILE A 444 -2.03 -25.54 -20.82
CA ILE A 444 -0.64 -25.93 -20.53
C ILE A 444 -0.60 -27.08 -19.53
N ARG A 445 0.57 -27.73 -19.46
CA ARG A 445 0.99 -28.58 -18.38
C ARG A 445 2.42 -28.18 -18.02
N SER A 446 2.61 -27.45 -16.93
CA SER A 446 3.92 -26.99 -16.50
C SER A 446 4.85 -28.19 -16.26
N ALA A 447 6.05 -28.14 -16.82
CA ALA A 447 7.06 -29.20 -16.70
C ALA A 447 7.72 -29.21 -15.32
N ALA A 448 7.92 -28.02 -14.73
CA ALA A 448 8.51 -27.86 -13.41
C ALA A 448 8.09 -26.54 -12.75
N ARG A 449 7.99 -26.55 -11.44
CA ARG A 449 7.99 -25.35 -10.59
C ARG A 449 9.42 -25.09 -10.16
N MET A 450 9.96 -23.96 -10.54
CA MET A 450 11.30 -23.50 -10.20
C MET A 450 11.22 -22.37 -9.18
N THR A 451 12.30 -22.21 -8.40
CA THR A 451 12.48 -21.04 -7.55
C THR A 451 13.46 -20.06 -8.16
N TYR A 452 13.38 -18.77 -7.77
CA TYR A 452 14.38 -17.78 -8.18
C TYR A 452 15.78 -18.21 -7.79
N THR A 453 15.96 -18.80 -6.61
CA THR A 453 17.25 -19.32 -6.11
C THR A 453 17.77 -20.45 -6.98
N GLU A 454 16.92 -21.44 -7.32
CA GLU A 454 17.33 -22.57 -8.18
C GLU A 454 17.73 -22.09 -9.59
N VAL A 455 16.96 -21.16 -10.19
CA VAL A 455 17.29 -20.63 -11.52
C VAL A 455 18.54 -19.78 -11.46
N ALA A 456 18.75 -18.97 -10.43
CA ALA A 456 19.99 -18.21 -10.24
C ALA A 456 21.21 -19.15 -10.14
N ALA A 457 21.12 -20.20 -9.33
CA ALA A 457 22.19 -21.21 -9.21
C ALA A 457 22.49 -21.92 -10.56
N ILE A 458 21.47 -22.24 -11.36
CA ILE A 458 21.64 -22.79 -12.71
C ILE A 458 22.40 -21.81 -13.61
N LEU A 459 22.07 -20.53 -13.59
CA LEU A 459 22.70 -19.50 -14.41
C LEU A 459 24.12 -19.21 -13.97
N GLU A 460 24.42 -19.28 -12.68
CA GLU A 460 25.77 -19.16 -12.09
C GLU A 460 26.64 -20.38 -12.29
N GLY A 461 26.07 -21.49 -12.76
CA GLY A 461 26.81 -22.70 -13.14
C GLY A 461 26.93 -23.76 -12.05
N ASP A 462 26.07 -23.72 -11.00
CA ASP A 462 26.05 -24.73 -9.96
C ASP A 462 25.79 -26.13 -10.54
N SER A 463 26.76 -27.01 -10.35
CA SER A 463 26.79 -28.33 -10.99
C SER A 463 25.69 -29.28 -10.46
N GLU A 464 25.32 -29.15 -9.18
CA GLU A 464 24.31 -29.99 -8.55
C GLU A 464 22.92 -29.65 -9.05
N THR A 465 22.57 -28.35 -9.02
CA THR A 465 21.28 -27.86 -9.51
C THR A 465 21.12 -28.09 -11.02
N ARG A 466 22.19 -27.86 -11.80
CA ARG A 466 22.20 -28.15 -13.26
C ARG A 466 22.01 -29.65 -13.56
N ALA A 467 22.57 -30.54 -12.78
CA ALA A 467 22.37 -31.97 -12.93
C ALA A 467 20.93 -32.39 -12.61
N LYS A 468 20.31 -31.78 -11.59
CA LYS A 468 18.91 -31.98 -11.22
C LYS A 468 17.95 -31.64 -12.35
N TYR A 469 18.22 -30.55 -13.07
CA TYR A 469 17.34 -29.99 -14.10
C TYR A 469 17.96 -30.00 -15.51
N VAL A 470 18.79 -30.98 -15.83
CA VAL A 470 19.60 -31.07 -17.07
C VAL A 470 18.79 -30.79 -18.34
N ALA A 471 17.54 -31.25 -18.43
CA ALA A 471 16.67 -31.05 -19.61
C ALA A 471 16.17 -29.60 -19.76
N LEU A 472 16.15 -28.82 -18.68
CA LEU A 472 15.62 -27.45 -18.67
C LEU A 472 16.74 -26.39 -18.74
N VAL A 473 18.00 -26.77 -18.41
CA VAL A 473 19.15 -25.84 -18.41
C VAL A 473 19.27 -25.04 -19.71
N PRO A 474 19.24 -25.64 -20.93
CA PRO A 474 19.34 -24.87 -22.16
C PRO A 474 18.20 -23.87 -22.32
N GLY A 475 17.01 -24.14 -21.75
CA GLY A 475 15.87 -23.22 -21.72
C GLY A 475 16.16 -21.98 -20.87
N PHE A 476 16.70 -22.16 -19.67
CA PHE A 476 17.05 -21.05 -18.79
C PHE A 476 18.18 -20.18 -19.35
N GLU A 477 19.19 -20.78 -20.01
CA GLU A 477 20.24 -20.03 -20.67
C GLU A 477 19.70 -19.17 -21.83
N ARG A 478 18.73 -19.67 -22.62
CA ARG A 478 18.04 -18.87 -23.65
C ARG A 478 17.18 -17.76 -23.03
N MET A 479 16.43 -18.06 -21.96
CA MET A 479 15.63 -17.07 -21.23
C MET A 479 16.52 -15.93 -20.73
N HIS A 480 17.65 -16.25 -20.11
CA HIS A 480 18.61 -15.27 -19.60
C HIS A 480 19.17 -14.39 -20.74
N LYS A 481 19.60 -15.00 -21.84
CA LYS A 481 20.12 -14.28 -23.00
C LYS A 481 19.09 -13.30 -23.58
N LEU A 482 17.84 -13.76 -23.75
CA LEU A 482 16.77 -12.91 -24.24
C LEU A 482 16.44 -11.78 -23.25
N ALA A 483 16.34 -12.08 -21.95
CA ALA A 483 16.06 -11.09 -20.92
C ALA A 483 17.13 -9.97 -20.88
N MET A 484 18.40 -10.30 -21.08
CA MET A 484 19.48 -9.30 -21.18
C MET A 484 19.27 -8.36 -22.37
N LEU A 485 18.90 -8.89 -23.53
CA LEU A 485 18.62 -8.08 -24.73
C LEU A 485 17.41 -7.16 -24.48
N MET A 486 16.34 -7.69 -23.91
CA MET A 486 15.13 -6.92 -23.61
C MET A 486 15.40 -5.83 -22.56
N ASN A 487 16.14 -6.14 -21.51
CA ASN A 487 16.55 -5.15 -20.49
C ASN A 487 17.37 -4.03 -21.14
N GLN A 488 18.37 -4.36 -21.98
CA GLN A 488 19.15 -3.36 -22.71
C GLN A 488 18.25 -2.45 -23.56
N ARG A 489 17.26 -3.00 -24.27
CA ARG A 489 16.31 -2.20 -25.05
C ARG A 489 15.46 -1.27 -24.19
N ARG A 490 15.02 -1.75 -23.04
CA ARG A 490 14.27 -0.96 -22.06
C ARG A 490 15.13 0.19 -21.51
N GLU A 491 16.40 -0.06 -21.25
CA GLU A 491 17.37 0.98 -20.86
C GLU A 491 17.59 2.00 -21.99
N GLU A 492 17.77 1.55 -23.23
CA GLU A 492 17.91 2.43 -24.40
C GLU A 492 16.68 3.30 -24.60
N ARG A 493 15.49 2.81 -24.29
CA ARG A 493 14.22 3.57 -24.32
C ARG A 493 14.18 4.66 -23.24
N GLY A 494 14.95 4.51 -22.17
CA GLY A 494 15.05 5.47 -21.08
C GLY A 494 14.21 5.11 -19.85
N SER A 495 13.87 3.85 -19.66
CA SER A 495 13.22 3.35 -18.45
C SER A 495 14.08 3.65 -17.21
N ILE A 496 13.42 4.06 -16.13
CA ILE A 496 14.07 4.31 -14.84
C ILE A 496 14.04 2.99 -14.07
N ASP A 497 15.21 2.45 -13.78
CA ASP A 497 15.37 1.30 -12.87
C ASP A 497 15.95 1.80 -11.53
N PHE A 498 15.20 1.62 -10.45
CA PHE A 498 15.65 1.92 -9.09
C PHE A 498 16.01 0.60 -8.43
N ASP A 499 17.29 0.29 -8.32
CA ASP A 499 17.77 -0.87 -7.57
C ASP A 499 17.86 -0.52 -6.08
N LEU A 500 16.72 -0.18 -5.49
CA LEU A 500 16.66 0.10 -4.06
C LEU A 500 16.53 -1.22 -3.29
N PRO A 501 17.41 -1.46 -2.31
CA PRO A 501 17.32 -2.66 -1.49
C PRO A 501 16.03 -2.66 -0.66
N GLU A 502 15.26 -3.72 -0.78
CA GLU A 502 14.10 -3.94 0.08
C GLU A 502 14.51 -4.71 1.33
N PRO A 503 14.11 -4.23 2.52
CA PRO A 503 14.39 -4.95 3.76
C PRO A 503 13.51 -6.19 3.86
N VAL A 504 14.11 -7.36 4.03
CA VAL A 504 13.45 -8.63 4.31
C VAL A 504 13.58 -8.94 5.79
N ILE A 505 12.46 -9.17 6.46
CA ILE A 505 12.43 -9.54 7.88
C ILE A 505 12.70 -11.03 8.00
N GLU A 506 13.72 -11.39 8.76
CA GLU A 506 14.02 -12.77 9.14
C GLU A 506 13.35 -13.13 10.47
N PHE A 507 12.93 -14.39 10.57
CA PHE A 507 12.30 -14.93 11.78
C PHE A 507 13.11 -16.11 12.32
N ASP A 508 13.14 -16.22 13.64
CA ASP A 508 13.66 -17.40 14.32
C ASP A 508 12.66 -18.57 14.29
N GLU A 509 13.05 -19.72 14.87
CA GLU A 509 12.19 -20.91 14.96
C GLU A 509 10.91 -20.68 15.78
N GLN A 510 10.88 -19.66 16.62
CA GLN A 510 9.75 -19.26 17.45
C GLN A 510 8.85 -18.22 16.73
N GLY A 511 9.22 -17.78 15.52
CA GLY A 511 8.51 -16.77 14.75
C GLY A 511 8.75 -15.34 15.25
N GLN A 512 9.76 -15.12 16.09
CA GLN A 512 10.21 -13.78 16.47
C GLN A 512 11.15 -13.23 15.40
N MET A 513 11.16 -11.90 15.24
CA MET A 513 12.06 -11.26 14.32
C MET A 513 13.52 -11.43 14.81
N SER A 514 14.36 -12.10 14.03
CA SER A 514 15.78 -12.35 14.30
C SER A 514 16.70 -11.34 13.66
N GLY A 515 16.27 -10.74 12.52
CA GLY A 515 17.09 -9.79 11.79
C GLY A 515 16.35 -9.12 10.65
N VAL A 516 17.09 -8.25 9.96
CA VAL A 516 16.70 -7.65 8.69
C VAL A 516 17.83 -7.89 7.71
N THR A 517 17.53 -8.52 6.59
CA THR A 517 18.47 -8.71 5.49
C THR A 517 18.06 -7.87 4.28
N LYS A 518 19.00 -7.72 3.36
CA LYS A 518 18.74 -7.06 2.07
C LYS A 518 18.20 -8.10 1.09
N SER A 519 17.09 -7.81 0.43
CA SER A 519 16.63 -8.59 -0.72
C SER A 519 17.68 -8.52 -1.84
N GLU A 520 18.10 -9.67 -2.34
CA GLU A 520 18.98 -9.76 -3.51
C GLU A 520 18.12 -9.95 -4.76
N ARG A 521 18.22 -9.00 -5.69
CA ARG A 521 17.56 -9.07 -7.00
C ARG A 521 18.49 -9.75 -7.99
N THR A 522 18.30 -11.06 -8.16
CA THR A 522 19.10 -11.87 -9.09
C THR A 522 18.62 -11.74 -10.55
N TRP A 523 19.40 -12.25 -11.51
CA TRP A 523 18.96 -12.34 -12.90
C TRP A 523 17.72 -13.23 -13.07
N ALA A 524 17.47 -14.19 -12.18
CA ALA A 524 16.26 -14.98 -12.19
C ALA A 524 14.99 -14.13 -11.95
N ASN A 525 15.07 -13.13 -11.05
CA ASN A 525 14.00 -12.18 -10.84
C ASN A 525 13.83 -11.26 -12.07
N ARG A 526 14.94 -10.71 -12.58
CA ARG A 526 14.92 -9.77 -13.71
C ARG A 526 14.35 -10.41 -14.99
N LEU A 527 14.65 -11.66 -15.28
CA LEU A 527 14.13 -12.31 -16.49
C LEU A 527 12.60 -12.45 -16.48
N ILE A 528 12.01 -12.84 -15.33
CA ILE A 528 10.55 -12.91 -15.21
C ILE A 528 9.94 -11.51 -15.33
N GLU A 529 10.55 -10.52 -14.67
CA GLU A 529 10.10 -9.13 -14.76
C GLU A 529 10.08 -8.62 -16.22
N GLU A 530 11.15 -8.81 -16.99
CA GLU A 530 11.21 -8.38 -18.40
C GLU A 530 10.14 -9.07 -19.26
N PHE A 531 9.90 -10.36 -19.05
CA PHE A 531 8.87 -11.11 -19.78
C PHE A 531 7.45 -10.65 -19.44
N MET A 532 7.19 -10.37 -18.15
CA MET A 532 5.90 -9.84 -17.69
C MET A 532 5.67 -8.41 -18.20
N LEU A 533 6.70 -7.56 -18.18
CA LEU A 533 6.62 -6.21 -18.74
C LEU A 533 6.26 -6.26 -20.24
N ALA A 534 6.91 -7.11 -21.01
CA ALA A 534 6.65 -7.29 -22.44
C ALA A 534 5.23 -7.76 -22.72
N ALA A 535 4.74 -8.76 -22.00
CA ALA A 535 3.37 -9.26 -22.12
C ALA A 535 2.34 -8.18 -21.79
N ASN A 536 2.55 -7.43 -20.71
CA ASN A 536 1.70 -6.32 -20.30
C ASN A 536 1.66 -5.20 -21.34
N GLU A 537 2.81 -4.84 -21.95
CA GLU A 537 2.88 -3.83 -23.02
C GLU A 537 2.19 -4.31 -24.31
N CYS A 538 2.36 -5.59 -24.70
CA CYS A 538 1.67 -6.17 -25.87
C CYS A 538 0.16 -6.16 -25.72
N VAL A 539 -0.35 -6.59 -24.57
CA VAL A 539 -1.79 -6.61 -24.29
C VAL A 539 -2.36 -5.19 -24.27
N ALA A 540 -1.65 -4.24 -23.61
CA ALA A 540 -2.07 -2.84 -23.59
C ALA A 540 -2.15 -2.25 -24.99
N THR A 541 -1.13 -2.50 -25.84
CA THR A 541 -1.08 -2.05 -27.22
C THR A 541 -2.20 -2.66 -28.06
N TRP A 542 -2.47 -3.95 -27.91
CA TRP A 542 -3.56 -4.62 -28.62
C TRP A 542 -4.94 -4.02 -28.29
N LEU A 543 -5.21 -3.77 -27.02
CA LEU A 543 -6.47 -3.17 -26.57
C LEU A 543 -6.62 -1.72 -27.05
N GLU A 544 -5.53 -0.95 -27.05
CA GLU A 544 -5.49 0.43 -27.53
C GLU A 544 -5.70 0.50 -29.05
N ASP A 545 -5.04 -0.36 -29.83
CA ASP A 545 -5.17 -0.43 -31.28
C ASP A 545 -6.59 -0.81 -31.72
N LEU A 546 -7.26 -1.62 -30.92
CA LEU A 546 -8.69 -1.94 -31.14
C LEU A 546 -9.62 -0.81 -30.69
N GLY A 547 -9.12 0.21 -29.98
CA GLY A 547 -9.96 1.23 -29.36
C GLY A 547 -10.93 0.66 -28.32
N ALA A 548 -10.60 -0.49 -27.73
CA ALA A 548 -11.43 -1.17 -26.76
C ALA A 548 -11.26 -0.51 -25.38
N PRO A 549 -12.36 -0.07 -24.72
CA PRO A 549 -12.28 0.40 -23.35
C PRO A 549 -11.64 -0.66 -22.43
N SER A 550 -10.63 -0.27 -21.69
CA SER A 550 -9.88 -1.18 -20.83
C SER A 550 -9.34 -0.47 -19.58
N LEU A 551 -8.61 -1.20 -18.75
CA LEU A 551 -7.87 -0.66 -17.62
C LEU A 551 -6.38 -0.57 -17.99
N TYR A 552 -5.81 0.59 -17.73
CA TYR A 552 -4.38 0.85 -17.89
C TYR A 552 -3.71 1.05 -16.53
N ARG A 553 -2.45 0.68 -16.45
CA ARG A 553 -1.57 1.04 -15.33
C ARG A 553 -0.79 2.27 -15.74
N ILE A 554 -1.22 3.44 -15.29
CA ILE A 554 -0.60 4.70 -15.67
C ILE A 554 0.37 5.20 -14.60
N HIS A 555 1.40 5.88 -15.06
CA HIS A 555 2.33 6.62 -14.22
C HIS A 555 2.54 8.00 -14.86
N GLU A 556 1.85 8.98 -14.31
CA GLU A 556 1.86 10.35 -14.83
C GLU A 556 3.25 11.01 -14.66
N LYS A 557 3.51 12.06 -15.43
CA LYS A 557 4.69 12.91 -15.24
C LYS A 557 4.73 13.48 -13.81
N PRO A 558 5.94 13.66 -13.26
CA PRO A 558 6.08 14.27 -11.95
C PRO A 558 5.60 15.72 -11.94
N GLU A 559 5.12 16.17 -10.79
CA GLU A 559 4.67 17.56 -10.60
C GLU A 559 5.83 18.55 -10.73
N PRO A 560 5.67 19.66 -11.47
CA PRO A 560 6.73 20.65 -11.69
C PRO A 560 7.41 21.12 -10.40
N ARG A 561 6.63 21.34 -9.35
CA ARG A 561 7.14 21.74 -8.03
C ARG A 561 8.09 20.71 -7.44
N ARG A 562 7.71 19.43 -7.44
CA ARG A 562 8.53 18.34 -6.89
C ARG A 562 9.82 18.14 -7.68
N VAL A 563 9.75 18.35 -8.98
CA VAL A 563 10.93 18.28 -9.85
C VAL A 563 11.94 19.38 -9.49
N VAL A 564 11.47 20.63 -9.27
CA VAL A 564 12.34 21.74 -8.87
C VAL A 564 12.92 21.50 -7.47
N GLU A 565 12.10 21.08 -6.51
CA GLU A 565 12.56 20.74 -5.15
C GLU A 565 13.62 19.64 -5.19
N PHE A 566 13.44 18.64 -6.05
CA PHE A 566 14.42 17.57 -6.25
C PHE A 566 15.70 18.08 -6.93
N GLU A 567 15.58 18.90 -7.98
CA GLU A 567 16.76 19.49 -8.69
C GLU A 567 17.61 20.34 -7.74
N GLU A 568 16.98 21.17 -6.89
CA GLU A 568 17.68 21.96 -5.88
C GLU A 568 18.44 21.08 -4.88
N LEU A 569 17.82 19.98 -4.45
CA LEU A 569 18.47 19.01 -3.58
C LEU A 569 19.62 18.27 -4.30
N ALA A 570 19.40 17.77 -5.50
CA ALA A 570 20.43 17.07 -6.30
C ALA A 570 21.63 18.00 -6.56
N ALA A 571 21.37 19.29 -6.84
CA ALA A 571 22.43 20.28 -7.02
C ALA A 571 23.29 20.47 -5.76
N SER A 572 22.74 20.31 -4.56
CA SER A 572 23.52 20.38 -3.31
C SER A 572 24.53 19.24 -3.18
N PHE A 573 24.30 18.10 -3.87
CA PHE A 573 25.23 16.98 -3.99
C PHE A 573 26.12 17.06 -5.25
N GLY A 574 26.02 18.13 -6.04
CA GLY A 574 26.77 18.31 -7.28
C GLY A 574 26.17 17.58 -8.50
N HIS A 575 24.94 17.12 -8.39
CA HIS A 575 24.21 16.42 -9.45
C HIS A 575 23.07 17.26 -10.03
N THR A 576 22.61 16.95 -11.22
CA THR A 576 21.52 17.67 -11.91
C THR A 576 20.76 16.73 -12.84
N LEU A 577 19.45 16.92 -12.95
CA LEU A 577 18.62 16.34 -13.99
C LEU A 577 18.92 16.94 -15.39
N GLY A 578 19.55 18.11 -15.44
CA GLY A 578 19.86 18.78 -16.69
C GLY A 578 18.68 19.56 -17.29
N LEU A 579 17.83 20.12 -16.45
CA LEU A 579 16.62 20.89 -16.86
C LEU A 579 16.94 22.19 -17.60
N GLY A 580 18.20 22.68 -17.59
CA GLY A 580 18.58 23.95 -18.17
C GLY A 580 18.05 25.17 -17.38
N ALA A 581 18.00 26.33 -18.01
CA ALA A 581 17.45 27.53 -17.41
C ALA A 581 15.92 27.42 -17.40
N LEU A 582 15.33 27.27 -16.22
CA LEU A 582 13.88 27.15 -16.06
C LEU A 582 13.19 28.47 -16.41
N PRO A 583 12.13 28.49 -17.23
CA PRO A 583 11.29 29.66 -17.40
C PRO A 583 10.53 29.91 -16.08
N VAL A 584 10.77 31.05 -15.48
CA VAL A 584 10.26 31.39 -14.13
C VAL A 584 8.89 32.04 -14.26
N LYS A 585 7.85 31.33 -13.83
CA LYS A 585 6.53 31.86 -13.44
C LYS A 585 6.42 31.97 -11.91
N ARG A 586 5.67 32.94 -11.44
CA ARG A 586 5.70 33.42 -10.04
C ARG A 586 5.05 32.49 -9.01
N MET A 587 5.80 31.86 -8.09
CA MET A 587 5.27 31.11 -6.95
C MET A 587 5.67 31.75 -5.61
N VAL A 588 4.70 31.93 -4.71
CA VAL A 588 4.95 32.49 -3.35
C VAL A 588 5.19 31.30 -2.41
N THR A 589 6.41 31.15 -1.90
CA THR A 589 6.71 30.10 -0.92
C THR A 589 6.25 30.48 0.48
N HIS A 590 5.68 29.51 1.22
CA HIS A 590 4.96 29.69 2.48
C HIS A 590 5.79 30.18 3.68
N GLY A 591 7.12 30.05 3.62
CA GLY A 591 8.03 30.52 4.68
C GLY A 591 8.22 32.03 4.71
N ASP A 592 8.04 32.68 3.58
CA ASP A 592 8.51 34.04 3.35
C ASP A 592 7.58 35.15 3.84
N HIS A 593 6.26 34.91 3.97
CA HIS A 593 5.33 35.98 4.36
C HIS A 593 5.55 36.56 5.77
N ARG A 594 5.90 35.72 6.76
CA ARG A 594 6.18 36.21 8.12
C ARG A 594 7.56 36.86 8.24
N GLN A 595 8.53 36.42 7.44
CA GLN A 595 9.89 36.92 7.45
C GLN A 595 10.05 38.11 6.53
N ALA A 596 9.35 38.21 5.41
CA ALA A 596 9.26 39.36 4.52
C ALA A 596 8.62 40.55 5.20
N GLN A 597 7.55 40.36 5.99
CA GLN A 597 6.95 41.43 6.82
C GLN A 597 7.89 41.95 7.92
N ARG A 598 8.83 41.12 8.41
CA ARG A 598 9.81 41.55 9.42
C ARG A 598 11.09 42.15 8.86
N SER A 599 11.48 41.75 7.64
CA SER A 599 12.77 42.14 7.05
C SER A 599 12.69 43.14 5.88
N GLY A 600 11.48 43.51 5.43
CA GLY A 600 11.29 44.38 4.29
C GLY A 600 11.78 43.84 2.94
N ARG A 601 12.12 42.54 2.85
CA ARG A 601 12.52 41.89 1.61
C ARG A 601 11.30 41.28 0.93
N ALA A 602 11.16 41.52 -0.37
CA ALA A 602 10.10 40.90 -1.18
C ALA A 602 10.21 39.35 -1.14
N ALA A 603 9.07 38.70 -0.95
CA ALA A 603 8.99 37.22 -1.02
C ALA A 603 9.56 36.75 -2.36
N ARG A 604 10.37 35.73 -2.32
CA ARG A 604 10.92 35.11 -3.54
C ARG A 604 9.78 34.39 -4.24
N VAL A 605 9.38 34.90 -5.37
CA VAL A 605 8.29 34.41 -6.15
C VAL A 605 8.88 33.65 -7.34
N ILE A 606 8.74 32.34 -7.39
CA ILE A 606 9.15 31.48 -8.50
C ILE A 606 7.89 31.16 -9.31
N GLU A 607 7.88 31.50 -10.59
CA GLU A 607 6.78 31.11 -11.49
C GLU A 607 7.18 29.83 -12.21
N LEU A 608 6.46 28.75 -11.97
CA LEU A 608 6.67 27.47 -12.64
C LEU A 608 5.80 27.39 -13.91
N PRO A 609 6.28 26.79 -15.00
CA PRO A 609 5.45 26.47 -16.15
C PRO A 609 4.42 25.38 -15.76
N GLU A 610 3.28 25.38 -16.43
CA GLU A 610 2.26 24.33 -16.24
C GLU A 610 2.82 22.94 -16.58
N GLU A 611 3.72 22.88 -17.56
CA GLU A 611 4.43 21.64 -17.92
C GLU A 611 5.95 21.86 -17.89
N MET A 612 6.65 20.89 -17.30
CA MET A 612 8.11 20.85 -17.29
C MET A 612 8.61 19.91 -18.41
N PRO A 613 9.70 20.25 -19.09
CA PRO A 613 10.29 19.39 -20.13
C PRO A 613 11.09 18.23 -19.47
N VAL A 614 10.41 17.44 -18.65
CA VAL A 614 11.00 16.32 -17.91
C VAL A 614 10.72 15.03 -18.66
N THR A 615 11.77 14.22 -18.87
CA THR A 615 11.67 12.91 -19.50
C THR A 615 12.20 11.82 -18.58
N PRO A 616 11.75 10.57 -18.71
CA PRO A 616 12.27 9.44 -17.94
C PRO A 616 13.78 9.30 -18.09
N ARG A 617 14.31 9.53 -19.30
CA ARG A 617 15.75 9.45 -19.62
C ARG A 617 16.63 10.43 -18.81
N MET A 618 16.08 11.56 -18.36
CA MET A 618 16.79 12.49 -17.50
C MET A 618 17.02 11.88 -16.12
N TYR A 619 15.99 11.26 -15.55
CA TYR A 619 16.07 10.52 -14.29
C TYR A 619 17.00 9.30 -14.41
N GLN A 620 16.86 8.52 -15.48
CA GLN A 620 17.73 7.38 -15.75
C GLN A 620 19.21 7.79 -15.80
N LYS A 621 19.55 8.85 -16.58
CA LYS A 621 20.94 9.34 -16.65
C LYS A 621 21.47 9.82 -15.30
N LEU A 622 20.62 10.33 -14.45
CA LEU A 622 21.00 10.71 -13.09
C LEU A 622 21.23 9.45 -12.24
N ALA A 623 20.30 8.46 -12.29
CA ALA A 623 20.45 7.19 -11.59
C ALA A 623 21.79 6.50 -11.95
N GLN A 624 22.11 6.39 -13.24
CA GLN A 624 23.37 5.82 -13.71
C GLN A 624 24.62 6.59 -13.24
N ARG A 625 24.53 7.92 -13.07
CA ARG A 625 25.66 8.72 -12.57
C ARG A 625 25.90 8.57 -11.08
N ILE A 626 24.87 8.27 -10.32
CA ILE A 626 24.97 8.11 -8.86
C ILE A 626 25.23 6.67 -8.44
N GLU A 627 25.08 5.72 -9.35
CA GLU A 627 25.31 4.29 -9.10
C GLU A 627 26.72 4.07 -8.53
N GLY A 628 26.83 3.31 -7.43
CA GLY A 628 28.06 3.03 -6.71
C GLY A 628 28.65 4.22 -5.93
N THR A 629 28.02 5.41 -5.96
CA THR A 629 28.45 6.57 -5.15
C THR A 629 27.88 6.49 -3.72
N PRO A 630 28.51 7.16 -2.75
CA PRO A 630 27.98 7.22 -1.39
C PRO A 630 26.59 7.87 -1.31
N GLU A 631 26.26 8.73 -2.27
CA GLU A 631 25.02 9.49 -2.37
C GLU A 631 23.87 8.72 -3.07
N GLU A 632 24.17 7.59 -3.69
CA GLU A 632 23.22 6.79 -4.47
C GLU A 632 21.91 6.55 -3.73
N ARG A 633 22.01 6.06 -2.49
CA ARG A 633 20.84 5.71 -1.70
C ARG A 633 19.91 6.89 -1.44
N ILE A 634 20.49 8.03 -1.01
CA ILE A 634 19.68 9.20 -0.67
C ILE A 634 19.09 9.85 -1.93
N LEU A 635 19.88 9.95 -3.01
CA LEU A 635 19.39 10.55 -4.25
C LEU A 635 18.31 9.67 -4.92
N SER A 636 18.48 8.34 -4.92
CA SER A 636 17.45 7.40 -5.41
C SER A 636 16.14 7.51 -4.63
N TYR A 637 16.23 7.60 -3.30
CA TYR A 637 15.06 7.82 -2.44
C TYR A 637 14.35 9.16 -2.74
N LEU A 638 15.12 10.23 -2.90
CA LEU A 638 14.59 11.56 -3.22
C LEU A 638 14.02 11.63 -4.66
N MET A 639 14.65 10.93 -5.60
CA MET A 639 14.13 10.74 -6.97
C MET A 639 12.76 10.09 -6.92
N LEU A 640 12.62 8.96 -6.23
CA LEU A 640 11.37 8.23 -6.12
C LEU A 640 10.27 9.12 -5.51
N ARG A 641 10.60 9.90 -4.48
CA ARG A 641 9.66 10.85 -3.86
C ARG A 641 9.23 11.99 -4.77
N SER A 642 10.04 12.36 -5.75
CA SER A 642 9.70 13.40 -6.73
C SER A 642 8.70 12.93 -7.77
N LEU A 643 8.60 11.63 -8.00
CA LEU A 643 7.67 11.01 -8.93
C LEU A 643 6.26 10.92 -8.35
N LYS A 644 5.26 10.82 -9.21
CA LYS A 644 3.89 10.45 -8.82
C LYS A 644 3.82 8.95 -8.56
N GLN A 645 2.80 8.54 -7.83
CA GLN A 645 2.51 7.11 -7.66
C GLN A 645 1.73 6.59 -8.88
N ALA A 646 2.10 5.41 -9.38
CA ALA A 646 1.34 4.73 -10.42
C ALA A 646 -0.06 4.34 -9.90
N ARG A 647 -1.06 4.37 -10.79
CA ARG A 647 -2.47 4.07 -10.49
C ARG A 647 -3.15 3.39 -11.67
N TYR A 648 -4.32 2.81 -11.42
CA TYR A 648 -5.17 2.33 -12.50
C TYR A 648 -6.04 3.46 -13.06
N SER A 649 -6.32 3.41 -14.37
CA SER A 649 -7.17 4.36 -15.07
C SER A 649 -7.81 3.69 -16.28
N GLU A 650 -9.00 4.13 -16.65
CA GLU A 650 -9.65 3.80 -17.91
C GLU A 650 -9.09 4.59 -19.10
N ILE A 651 -8.31 5.64 -18.82
CA ILE A 651 -7.65 6.47 -19.81
C ILE A 651 -6.16 6.16 -19.80
N ASN A 652 -5.60 5.89 -21.00
CA ASN A 652 -4.16 5.71 -21.13
C ASN A 652 -3.44 7.05 -21.11
N GLU A 653 -2.59 7.27 -20.12
CA GLU A 653 -1.67 8.41 -19.98
C GLU A 653 -0.19 8.00 -20.10
N GLY A 654 0.05 6.72 -20.44
CA GLY A 654 1.37 6.12 -20.47
C GLY A 654 1.96 5.83 -19.09
N HIS A 655 3.15 5.23 -19.07
CA HIS A 655 3.84 4.87 -17.84
C HIS A 655 5.23 5.53 -17.81
N PHE A 656 5.35 6.68 -17.13
CA PHE A 656 6.56 7.51 -17.13
C PHE A 656 7.81 6.73 -16.71
N ALA A 657 7.80 6.04 -15.58
CA ALA A 657 8.99 5.33 -15.10
C ALA A 657 9.47 4.21 -16.05
N LEU A 658 8.54 3.51 -16.70
CA LEU A 658 8.88 2.47 -17.71
C LEU A 658 9.21 3.06 -19.09
N ALA A 659 9.03 4.36 -19.28
CA ALA A 659 9.09 5.00 -20.59
C ALA A 659 8.16 4.31 -21.64
N ALA A 660 7.04 3.72 -21.19
CA ALA A 660 6.12 2.96 -22.01
C ALA A 660 4.93 3.82 -22.42
N PRO A 661 4.57 3.87 -23.72
CA PRO A 661 3.45 4.66 -24.21
C PRO A 661 2.09 4.08 -23.80
N SER A 662 2.02 2.77 -23.60
CA SER A 662 0.83 2.06 -23.15
C SER A 662 1.25 0.90 -22.24
N TYR A 663 0.58 0.77 -21.11
CA TYR A 663 0.88 -0.29 -20.16
C TYR A 663 -0.36 -0.70 -19.38
N THR A 664 -0.56 -1.99 -19.22
CA THR A 664 -1.62 -2.56 -18.38
C THR A 664 -1.07 -3.64 -17.47
N HIS A 665 -1.86 -4.07 -16.51
CA HIS A 665 -1.58 -5.27 -15.75
C HIS A 665 -2.44 -6.42 -16.28
N PHE A 666 -1.77 -7.50 -16.70
CA PHE A 666 -2.39 -8.68 -17.29
C PHE A 666 -1.89 -9.98 -16.63
N THR A 667 -0.71 -9.93 -16.03
CA THR A 667 0.10 -11.12 -15.71
C THR A 667 -0.16 -11.73 -14.33
N SER A 668 -1.07 -11.18 -13.49
CA SER A 668 -1.33 -11.73 -12.14
C SER A 668 -2.80 -11.67 -11.73
N PRO A 669 -3.72 -12.36 -12.44
CA PRO A 669 -5.16 -12.31 -12.16
C PRO A 669 -5.59 -13.07 -10.90
N ILE A 670 -4.76 -13.95 -10.33
CA ILE A 670 -5.04 -14.62 -9.05
C ILE A 670 -5.03 -13.63 -7.90
N ARG A 671 -4.13 -12.64 -7.98
CA ARG A 671 -3.87 -11.71 -6.87
C ARG A 671 -4.20 -10.25 -7.16
N ARG A 672 -4.57 -9.87 -8.39
CA ARG A 672 -4.95 -8.50 -8.74
C ARG A 672 -6.24 -8.46 -9.56
N TYR A 673 -7.25 -7.76 -9.06
CA TYR A 673 -8.55 -7.64 -9.74
C TYR A 673 -8.50 -6.89 -11.09
N PRO A 674 -7.66 -5.85 -11.30
CA PRO A 674 -7.49 -5.24 -12.62
C PRO A 674 -7.05 -6.24 -13.70
N ASP A 675 -6.13 -7.14 -13.40
CA ASP A 675 -5.67 -8.19 -14.32
C ASP A 675 -6.83 -9.12 -14.71
N LEU A 676 -7.62 -9.56 -13.73
CA LEU A 676 -8.83 -10.35 -13.98
C LEU A 676 -9.83 -9.60 -14.88
N THR A 677 -9.96 -8.29 -14.70
CA THR A 677 -10.81 -7.44 -15.55
C THR A 677 -10.28 -7.38 -16.97
N VAL A 678 -8.96 -7.20 -17.15
CA VAL A 678 -8.31 -7.19 -18.47
C VAL A 678 -8.47 -8.55 -19.18
N HIS A 679 -8.33 -9.67 -18.44
CA HIS A 679 -8.58 -11.01 -18.98
C HIS A 679 -10.01 -11.16 -19.50
N ARG A 680 -11.01 -10.69 -18.76
CA ARG A 680 -12.42 -10.72 -19.19
C ARG A 680 -12.65 -9.91 -20.47
N ILE A 681 -12.02 -8.73 -20.57
CA ILE A 681 -12.09 -7.89 -21.76
C ILE A 681 -11.45 -8.62 -22.95
N ALA A 682 -10.24 -9.15 -22.77
CA ALA A 682 -9.51 -9.87 -23.81
C ALA A 682 -10.31 -11.08 -24.31
N LYS A 683 -10.82 -11.93 -23.42
CA LYS A 683 -11.62 -13.10 -23.79
C LYS A 683 -12.93 -12.73 -24.50
N ALA A 684 -13.60 -11.70 -24.04
CA ALA A 684 -14.83 -11.24 -24.70
C ALA A 684 -14.58 -10.74 -26.12
N LEU A 685 -13.46 -10.06 -26.39
CA LEU A 685 -13.05 -9.63 -27.73
C LEU A 685 -12.68 -10.84 -28.61
N LEU A 686 -11.88 -11.77 -28.10
CA LEU A 686 -11.55 -13.01 -28.82
C LEU A 686 -12.82 -13.82 -29.15
N GLY A 687 -13.75 -13.92 -28.19
CA GLY A 687 -15.06 -14.59 -28.39
C GLY A 687 -15.97 -13.89 -29.41
N GLN A 688 -15.80 -12.60 -29.65
CA GLN A 688 -16.46 -11.87 -30.74
C GLN A 688 -15.77 -12.05 -32.10
N GLY A 689 -14.71 -12.87 -32.17
CA GLY A 689 -13.94 -13.12 -33.39
C GLY A 689 -12.90 -12.04 -33.72
N VAL A 690 -12.55 -11.21 -32.74
CA VAL A 690 -11.42 -10.27 -32.90
C VAL A 690 -10.13 -11.08 -32.94
N SER A 691 -9.23 -10.75 -33.88
CA SER A 691 -7.92 -11.41 -33.95
C SER A 691 -7.07 -11.01 -32.72
N GLY A 692 -6.50 -12.00 -32.03
CA GLY A 692 -5.50 -11.77 -30.99
C GLY A 692 -4.13 -11.34 -31.52
N LYS A 693 -3.95 -11.28 -32.85
CA LYS A 693 -2.66 -10.96 -33.48
C LYS A 693 -2.47 -9.45 -33.59
N GLY A 694 -1.25 -9.00 -33.27
CA GLY A 694 -0.84 -7.62 -33.43
C GLY A 694 0.64 -7.53 -33.84
N THR A 695 1.04 -6.34 -34.26
CA THR A 695 2.43 -5.99 -34.59
C THR A 695 2.82 -4.77 -33.78
N VAL A 696 4.06 -4.67 -33.39
CA VAL A 696 4.59 -3.49 -32.72
C VAL A 696 5.29 -2.61 -33.75
N ALA A 697 4.68 -1.47 -34.08
CA ALA A 697 5.28 -0.54 -35.03
C ALA A 697 6.62 0.03 -34.48
N GLU A 698 7.62 0.15 -35.35
CA GLU A 698 8.96 0.65 -34.95
C GLU A 698 8.90 1.99 -34.19
N GLY A 699 8.00 2.90 -34.56
CA GLY A 699 7.83 4.19 -33.87
C GLY A 699 7.22 4.13 -32.46
N ARG A 700 6.59 3.01 -32.08
CA ARG A 700 5.97 2.83 -30.75
C ARG A 700 6.94 2.21 -29.73
N GLN A 701 8.07 1.67 -30.17
CA GLN A 701 9.11 1.15 -29.28
C GLN A 701 9.99 2.26 -28.70
N GLY A 702 9.87 3.51 -29.20
CA GLY A 702 10.51 4.69 -28.66
C GLY A 702 9.72 5.29 -27.49
N SER A 703 10.45 5.96 -26.58
CA SER A 703 9.82 6.68 -25.48
C SER A 703 8.91 7.79 -26.02
N PRO A 704 7.64 7.88 -25.59
CA PRO A 704 6.74 8.97 -26.01
C PRO A 704 7.23 10.34 -25.49
N TRP A 705 8.27 10.36 -24.65
CA TRP A 705 8.87 11.55 -24.08
C TRP A 705 10.26 11.89 -24.70
N THR A 706 10.69 11.25 -25.81
CA THR A 706 11.93 11.61 -26.49
C THR A 706 11.78 12.90 -27.29
N ASN A 707 12.57 13.88 -26.90
CA ASN A 707 13.06 15.08 -27.59
C ASN A 707 12.10 15.91 -28.44
N GLN A 708 11.62 17.00 -27.85
CA GLN A 708 11.20 18.20 -28.59
C GLN A 708 12.36 19.06 -29.15
N ASN A 709 13.64 18.60 -29.11
CA ASN A 709 14.80 19.38 -29.51
C ASN A 709 15.40 19.02 -30.88
N GLU A 710 14.84 18.07 -31.62
CA GLU A 710 15.26 17.81 -33.00
C GLU A 710 14.11 18.16 -33.96
N GLY A 711 13.98 19.46 -34.25
CA GLY A 711 13.46 20.00 -35.53
C GLY A 711 12.07 19.60 -36.05
N LEU A 712 11.18 18.99 -35.24
CA LEU A 712 9.79 18.79 -35.59
C LEU A 712 8.92 19.86 -34.91
N PRO A 713 7.89 20.42 -35.60
CA PRO A 713 7.03 21.42 -35.00
C PRO A 713 6.38 20.88 -33.74
N ALA A 714 6.31 21.71 -32.70
CA ALA A 714 5.63 21.46 -31.45
C ALA A 714 4.11 21.15 -31.70
N SER A 715 3.83 19.94 -32.12
CA SER A 715 2.53 19.33 -31.97
C SER A 715 2.60 18.66 -30.59
N GLY A 716 1.85 19.23 -29.62
CA GLY A 716 1.81 18.75 -28.25
C GLY A 716 1.69 17.24 -28.20
N VAL A 717 2.17 16.67 -27.07
CA VAL A 717 1.81 15.31 -26.66
C VAL A 717 0.42 15.05 -27.23
N PRO A 718 0.18 14.00 -28.01
CA PRO A 718 -1.18 13.68 -28.37
C PRO A 718 -1.88 13.45 -27.02
N HIS A 719 -2.53 14.49 -26.46
CA HIS A 719 -3.72 14.21 -25.68
C HIS A 719 -4.41 13.15 -26.52
N PRO A 720 -4.80 12.01 -25.97
CA PRO A 720 -5.68 11.11 -26.67
C PRO A 720 -6.92 11.96 -26.98
N ARG A 721 -6.83 12.75 -28.06
CA ARG A 721 -8.02 13.22 -28.69
C ARG A 721 -8.83 11.95 -28.81
N ARG A 722 -10.03 11.96 -28.25
CA ARG A 722 -11.10 11.15 -28.79
C ARG A 722 -10.99 11.32 -30.30
N VAL A 723 -10.12 10.54 -30.93
CA VAL A 723 -10.28 10.21 -32.32
C VAL A 723 -11.63 9.56 -32.26
N SER A 724 -12.60 10.17 -32.90
CA SER A 724 -13.86 9.53 -33.20
C SER A 724 -13.50 8.42 -34.18
N VAL A 725 -12.85 7.38 -33.60
CA VAL A 725 -12.59 6.14 -34.32
C VAL A 725 -13.98 5.58 -34.50
N LEU A 726 -14.41 5.51 -35.76
CA LEU A 726 -15.52 4.65 -36.15
C LEU A 726 -15.35 3.36 -35.36
N ALA A 727 -16.35 3.05 -34.52
CA ALA A 727 -16.31 1.92 -33.63
C ALA A 727 -15.69 0.71 -34.34
N PRO A 728 -14.63 0.10 -33.77
CA PRO A 728 -13.92 -0.96 -34.47
C PRO A 728 -14.93 -2.02 -34.89
N ARG A 729 -14.81 -2.53 -36.13
CA ARG A 729 -15.78 -3.44 -36.71
C ARG A 729 -15.12 -4.76 -37.06
N VAL A 730 -15.67 -5.86 -36.57
CA VAL A 730 -15.33 -7.21 -37.03
C VAL A 730 -16.46 -7.72 -37.91
N GLY A 731 -16.17 -8.09 -39.18
CA GLY A 731 -17.20 -8.54 -40.11
C GLY A 731 -18.33 -7.53 -40.38
N GLY A 732 -18.03 -6.21 -40.23
CA GLY A 732 -19.02 -5.14 -40.44
C GLY A 732 -19.88 -4.82 -39.19
N LYS A 733 -19.81 -5.57 -38.11
CA LYS A 733 -20.52 -5.31 -36.86
C LYS A 733 -19.63 -4.50 -35.92
N PRO A 734 -20.16 -3.51 -35.17
CA PRO A 734 -19.41 -2.81 -34.13
C PRO A 734 -19.04 -3.80 -33.04
N ILE A 735 -17.81 -3.69 -32.51
CA ILE A 735 -17.38 -4.41 -31.32
C ILE A 735 -18.13 -3.82 -30.13
N GLU A 736 -18.87 -4.63 -29.41
CA GLU A 736 -19.50 -4.22 -28.14
C GLU A 736 -18.47 -4.27 -27.01
N PRO A 737 -18.24 -3.13 -26.30
CA PRO A 737 -17.35 -3.15 -25.15
C PRO A 737 -17.93 -4.04 -24.06
N PRO A 738 -17.18 -5.06 -23.57
CA PRO A 738 -17.70 -6.01 -22.60
C PRO A 738 -17.97 -5.38 -21.24
N ILE A 739 -17.29 -4.27 -20.92
CA ILE A 739 -17.46 -3.50 -19.70
C ILE A 739 -17.61 -2.02 -20.10
N PRO A 740 -18.65 -1.31 -19.60
CA PRO A 740 -18.82 0.11 -19.88
C PRO A 740 -17.67 0.95 -19.29
N GLU A 741 -17.25 2.01 -20.01
CA GLU A 741 -16.17 2.93 -19.58
C GLU A 741 -16.42 3.51 -18.18
N ALA A 742 -17.68 3.83 -17.85
CA ALA A 742 -18.05 4.33 -16.52
C ALA A 742 -17.83 3.30 -15.38
N GLU A 743 -17.98 2.02 -15.69
CA GLU A 743 -17.71 0.93 -14.75
C GLU A 743 -16.19 0.71 -14.61
N LEU A 744 -15.45 0.79 -15.74
CA LEU A 744 -13.98 0.73 -15.72
C LEU A 744 -13.38 1.85 -14.87
N ALA A 745 -13.88 3.08 -15.01
CA ALA A 745 -13.45 4.21 -14.18
C ALA A 745 -13.67 3.94 -12.66
N GLN A 746 -14.79 3.31 -12.32
CA GLN A 746 -15.07 2.94 -10.93
C GLN A 746 -14.13 1.83 -10.45
N ILE A 747 -13.92 0.78 -11.26
CA ILE A 747 -12.98 -0.31 -10.94
C ILE A 747 -11.57 0.25 -10.77
N ALA A 748 -11.12 1.17 -11.64
CA ALA A 748 -9.81 1.81 -11.56
C ALA A 748 -9.61 2.56 -10.23
N GLU A 749 -10.61 3.33 -9.80
CA GLU A 749 -10.57 4.05 -8.53
C GLU A 749 -10.55 3.08 -7.33
N GLU A 750 -11.47 2.11 -7.28
CA GLU A 750 -11.58 1.12 -6.22
C GLU A 750 -10.28 0.29 -6.07
N THR A 751 -9.74 -0.20 -7.19
CA THR A 751 -8.53 -1.04 -7.16
C THR A 751 -7.27 -0.25 -6.84
N SER A 752 -7.17 1.01 -7.24
CA SER A 752 -6.09 1.90 -6.80
C SER A 752 -6.17 2.21 -5.30
N GLN A 753 -7.37 2.29 -4.73
CA GLN A 753 -7.56 2.48 -3.28
C GLN A 753 -7.21 1.22 -2.50
N THR A 754 -7.64 0.04 -2.96
CA THR A 754 -7.33 -1.24 -2.28
C THR A 754 -5.85 -1.57 -2.35
N GLU A 755 -5.17 -1.29 -3.46
CA GLU A 755 -3.72 -1.44 -3.60
C GLU A 755 -2.97 -0.54 -2.58
N ARG A 756 -3.33 0.75 -2.49
CA ARG A 756 -2.72 1.66 -1.51
C ARG A 756 -2.98 1.22 -0.07
N ARG A 757 -4.17 0.70 0.21
CA ARG A 757 -4.53 0.16 1.52
C ARG A 757 -3.68 -1.07 1.88
N ALA A 758 -3.50 -1.99 0.94
CA ALA A 758 -2.67 -3.17 1.10
C ALA A 758 -1.21 -2.77 1.37
N ALA A 759 -0.62 -1.95 0.51
CA ALA A 759 0.75 -1.47 0.66
C ALA A 759 0.97 -0.66 1.96
N ALA A 760 -0.04 0.09 2.42
CA ALA A 760 0.04 0.80 3.69
C ALA A 760 0.04 -0.17 4.89
N ALA A 761 -0.78 -1.22 4.84
CA ALA A 761 -0.86 -2.24 5.89
C ALA A 761 0.44 -3.06 5.97
N GLU A 762 0.97 -3.51 4.84
CA GLU A 762 2.23 -4.24 4.74
C GLU A 762 3.40 -3.43 5.30
N ARG A 763 3.55 -2.18 4.84
CA ARG A 763 4.61 -1.29 5.31
C ARG A 763 4.49 -0.98 6.80
N GLU A 764 3.28 -0.69 7.29
CA GLU A 764 3.07 -0.37 8.71
C GLU A 764 3.42 -1.56 9.61
N LEU A 765 3.10 -2.79 9.19
CA LEU A 765 3.48 -3.99 9.94
C LEU A 765 5.01 -4.16 9.99
N VAL A 766 5.68 -3.97 8.84
CA VAL A 766 7.15 -4.03 8.78
C VAL A 766 7.77 -3.01 9.73
N GLU A 767 7.31 -1.77 9.72
CA GLU A 767 7.79 -0.74 10.64
C GLU A 767 7.49 -1.09 12.11
N TRP A 768 6.32 -1.65 12.41
CA TRP A 768 5.99 -2.13 13.75
C TRP A 768 6.96 -3.22 14.24
N LYS A 769 7.24 -4.21 13.37
CA LYS A 769 8.18 -5.29 13.71
C LYS A 769 9.61 -4.77 13.90
N LYS A 770 10.06 -3.81 13.08
CA LYS A 770 11.35 -3.14 13.25
C LYS A 770 11.44 -2.40 14.59
N VAL A 771 10.42 -1.61 14.95
CA VAL A 771 10.38 -0.91 16.26
C VAL A 771 10.43 -1.90 17.42
N ARG A 772 9.71 -3.01 17.32
CA ARG A 772 9.73 -4.07 18.33
C ARG A 772 11.11 -4.72 18.45
N PHE A 773 11.74 -5.06 17.33
CA PHE A 773 13.10 -5.62 17.29
C PHE A 773 14.14 -4.71 17.93
N MET A 774 13.92 -3.40 17.89
CA MET A 774 14.82 -2.42 18.48
C MET A 774 14.62 -2.25 19.99
N GLN A 775 13.60 -2.84 20.62
CA GLN A 775 13.31 -2.65 22.05
C GLN A 775 14.45 -3.14 22.96
N ASP A 776 15.04 -4.26 22.62
CA ASP A 776 16.15 -4.85 23.39
C ASP A 776 17.51 -4.19 23.09
N LYS A 777 17.57 -3.29 22.12
CA LYS A 777 18.79 -2.63 21.62
C LYS A 777 18.95 -1.20 22.10
N VAL A 778 18.18 -0.78 23.09
CA VAL A 778 18.30 0.56 23.68
C VAL A 778 19.66 0.69 24.40
N GLY A 779 20.42 1.72 24.01
CA GLY A 779 21.78 1.96 24.48
C GLY A 779 22.88 1.37 23.60
N GLU A 780 22.54 0.70 22.50
CA GLU A 780 23.51 0.24 21.49
C GLU A 780 23.83 1.34 20.49
N GLU A 781 25.02 1.26 19.91
CA GLU A 781 25.52 2.19 18.90
C GLU A 781 25.36 1.60 17.49
N PHE A 782 24.96 2.46 16.53
CA PHE A 782 24.71 2.06 15.16
C PHE A 782 25.29 3.06 14.17
N ALA A 783 25.77 2.56 13.03
CA ALA A 783 26.03 3.41 11.88
C ALA A 783 24.71 3.84 11.22
N ALA A 784 24.57 5.12 10.92
CA ALA A 784 23.36 5.68 10.34
C ALA A 784 23.66 6.68 9.24
N LEU A 785 22.69 6.83 8.32
CA LEU A 785 22.67 7.82 7.25
C LEU A 785 21.64 8.90 7.58
N VAL A 786 22.01 10.16 7.47
CA VAL A 786 21.06 11.26 7.58
C VAL A 786 20.19 11.31 6.34
N LEU A 787 18.91 11.00 6.46
CA LEU A 787 17.94 11.05 5.35
C LEU A 787 17.47 12.47 5.07
N ASN A 788 17.09 13.20 6.13
CA ASN A 788 16.50 14.52 5.99
C ASN A 788 16.69 15.35 7.26
N PRO A 789 17.49 16.42 7.18
CA PRO A 789 17.51 17.42 8.23
C PRO A 789 16.19 18.23 8.24
N ALA A 790 15.62 18.47 9.42
CA ALA A 790 14.39 19.20 9.61
C ALA A 790 14.53 20.21 10.76
N LYS A 791 13.58 21.14 10.89
CA LYS A 791 13.61 22.18 11.93
C LYS A 791 13.73 21.64 13.36
N TYR A 792 13.25 20.43 13.61
CA TYR A 792 13.21 19.79 14.91
C TYR A 792 14.25 18.68 15.11
N GLY A 793 15.07 18.36 14.09
CA GLY A 793 16.12 17.36 14.20
C GLY A 793 16.51 16.71 12.88
N LEU A 794 17.31 15.64 12.99
CA LEU A 794 17.77 14.86 11.86
C LEU A 794 16.96 13.54 11.79
N PHE A 795 16.33 13.28 10.67
CA PHE A 795 15.87 11.93 10.38
C PHE A 795 17.06 11.09 9.92
N VAL A 796 17.28 9.99 10.58
CA VAL A 796 18.39 9.07 10.30
C VAL A 796 17.85 7.67 10.04
N GLU A 797 18.54 6.89 9.23
CA GLU A 797 18.28 5.48 8.99
C GLU A 797 19.52 4.66 9.32
N LEU A 798 19.33 3.59 10.08
CA LEU A 798 20.39 2.65 10.39
C LEU A 798 20.80 1.88 9.13
N THR A 799 22.11 1.90 8.79
CA THR A 799 22.59 1.36 7.52
C THR A 799 22.41 -0.14 7.35
N ASP A 800 22.50 -0.90 8.44
CA ASP A 800 22.44 -2.36 8.42
C ASP A 800 21.04 -2.93 8.69
N LEU A 801 20.18 -2.16 9.38
CA LEU A 801 18.85 -2.60 9.82
C LEU A 801 17.71 -1.91 9.06
N PHE A 802 18.01 -0.88 8.26
CA PHE A 802 16.99 -0.11 7.52
C PHE A 802 15.87 0.43 8.43
N VAL A 803 16.24 0.84 9.64
CA VAL A 803 15.34 1.37 10.66
C VAL A 803 15.49 2.88 10.72
N GLU A 804 14.37 3.59 10.53
CA GLU A 804 14.35 5.04 10.61
C GLU A 804 14.10 5.54 12.03
N GLY A 805 14.66 6.72 12.37
CA GLY A 805 14.37 7.40 13.62
C GLY A 805 14.80 8.86 13.61
N LEU A 806 14.57 9.53 14.74
CA LEU A 806 14.81 10.96 14.89
C LEU A 806 15.96 11.20 15.88
N VAL A 807 16.94 12.02 15.47
CA VAL A 807 17.87 12.71 16.36
C VAL A 807 17.32 14.11 16.59
N PRO A 808 16.74 14.42 17.76
CA PRO A 808 16.22 15.75 18.05
C PRO A 808 17.31 16.81 18.00
N ILE A 809 17.00 18.00 17.50
CA ILE A 809 17.98 19.11 17.42
C ILE A 809 18.55 19.48 18.80
N ASP A 810 17.73 19.34 19.84
CA ASP A 810 18.12 19.63 21.22
C ASP A 810 19.05 18.57 21.82
N SER A 811 19.12 17.36 21.22
CA SER A 811 20.05 16.30 21.62
C SER A 811 21.45 16.46 21.02
N LEU A 812 21.61 17.34 20.02
CA LEU A 812 22.89 17.63 19.39
C LEU A 812 23.79 18.40 20.37
N ARG A 813 24.87 17.77 20.81
CA ARG A 813 25.78 18.31 21.82
C ARG A 813 26.86 19.22 21.21
N GLY A 814 27.56 19.95 22.03
CA GLY A 814 28.74 20.72 21.67
C GLY A 814 28.48 22.13 21.13
N ASP A 815 27.27 22.42 20.63
CA ASP A 815 26.90 23.73 20.08
C ASP A 815 25.38 23.97 20.18
N ARG A 816 24.95 25.19 19.85
CA ARG A 816 23.57 25.52 19.57
C ARG A 816 23.35 25.35 18.08
N TYR A 817 22.49 24.44 17.69
CA TYR A 817 22.19 24.15 16.30
C TYR A 817 20.95 24.90 15.82
N THR A 818 20.96 25.31 14.56
CA THR A 818 19.86 26.03 13.89
C THR A 818 19.60 25.43 12.52
N TRP A 819 18.33 25.31 12.21
CA TRP A 819 17.87 24.89 10.88
C TRP A 819 18.02 26.03 9.86
N ARG A 820 18.58 25.74 8.70
CA ARG A 820 18.67 26.61 7.55
C ARG A 820 17.75 26.12 6.44
N GLU A 821 16.66 26.82 6.25
CA GLU A 821 15.63 26.45 5.27
C GLU A 821 16.13 26.51 3.81
N ASN A 822 17.02 27.44 3.49
CA ASN A 822 17.51 27.65 2.13
C ASN A 822 18.48 26.55 1.65
N THR A 823 19.19 25.89 2.56
CA THR A 823 20.18 24.86 2.26
C THR A 823 19.79 23.47 2.78
N HIS A 824 18.63 23.37 3.41
CA HIS A 824 18.16 22.15 4.06
C HIS A 824 19.20 21.52 4.99
N GLU A 825 19.85 22.36 5.80
CA GLU A 825 20.95 21.96 6.69
C GLU A 825 20.66 22.31 8.14
N ILE A 826 21.21 21.53 9.06
CA ILE A 826 21.32 21.91 10.48
C ILE A 826 22.76 22.34 10.75
N MET A 827 22.96 23.58 11.20
CA MET A 827 24.28 24.17 11.43
C MET A 827 24.49 24.64 12.84
N GLY A 828 25.64 24.29 13.40
CA GLY A 828 26.11 24.77 14.69
C GLY A 828 26.52 26.23 14.60
N VAL A 829 25.99 27.05 15.51
CA VAL A 829 26.16 28.52 15.49
C VAL A 829 27.59 28.93 15.77
N ARG A 830 28.29 28.24 16.65
CA ARG A 830 29.65 28.54 17.09
C ARG A 830 30.73 27.75 16.35
N THR A 831 30.49 26.45 16.19
CA THR A 831 31.45 25.51 15.60
C THR A 831 31.42 25.50 14.09
N GLY A 832 30.29 25.95 13.49
CA GLY A 832 30.11 25.85 12.05
C GLY A 832 29.89 24.40 11.55
N ARG A 833 29.79 23.41 12.45
CA ARG A 833 29.50 22.01 12.07
C ARG A 833 28.15 21.94 11.38
N VAL A 834 28.09 21.30 10.24
CA VAL A 834 26.89 21.19 9.41
C VAL A 834 26.48 19.73 9.32
N PHE A 835 25.18 19.47 9.38
CA PHE A 835 24.57 18.17 9.09
C PHE A 835 23.68 18.32 7.85
N ARG A 836 23.93 17.46 6.88
CA ARG A 836 23.22 17.42 5.59
C ARG A 836 22.58 16.06 5.36
N ALA A 837 21.62 15.99 4.46
CA ALA A 837 21.18 14.72 3.92
C ALA A 837 22.37 14.01 3.26
N GLY A 838 22.47 12.68 3.47
CA GLY A 838 23.61 11.87 3.00
C GLY A 838 24.80 11.78 3.95
N ASP A 839 24.86 12.58 5.03
CA ASP A 839 25.93 12.46 6.02
C ASP A 839 25.85 11.12 6.76
N ARG A 840 27.00 10.44 6.89
CA ARG A 840 27.13 9.24 7.73
C ARG A 840 27.45 9.66 9.15
N VAL A 841 26.68 9.12 10.10
CA VAL A 841 26.83 9.45 11.52
C VAL A 841 26.77 8.17 12.35
N GLN A 842 27.47 8.18 13.51
CA GLN A 842 27.26 7.17 14.52
C GLN A 842 26.18 7.66 15.49
N VAL A 843 25.22 6.81 15.75
CA VAL A 843 24.08 7.12 16.64
C VAL A 843 23.92 6.05 17.70
N ILE A 844 23.44 6.44 18.86
CA ILE A 844 23.01 5.55 19.95
C ILE A 844 21.50 5.61 20.06
N LEU A 845 20.86 4.46 20.22
CA LEU A 845 19.42 4.42 20.47
C LEU A 845 19.15 4.83 21.93
N ASP A 846 18.63 6.04 22.13
CA ASP A 846 18.34 6.57 23.46
C ASP A 846 17.08 5.97 24.07
N ARG A 847 16.01 5.96 23.30
CA ARG A 847 14.70 5.48 23.75
C ARG A 847 13.74 5.21 22.58
N ILE A 848 12.76 4.39 22.89
CA ILE A 848 11.63 4.10 22.02
C ILE A 848 10.40 4.79 22.62
N LEU A 849 9.80 5.66 21.85
CA LEU A 849 8.50 6.26 22.17
C LEU A 849 7.41 5.27 21.72
N ALA A 850 7.09 4.31 22.60
CA ALA A 850 6.19 3.21 22.27
C ALA A 850 4.82 3.70 21.80
N ASP A 851 4.28 4.75 22.43
CA ASP A 851 2.99 5.34 22.09
C ASP A 851 3.01 6.02 20.70
N GLU A 852 4.17 6.54 20.27
CA GLU A 852 4.36 7.19 18.96
C GLU A 852 5.04 6.28 17.93
N ARG A 853 5.42 5.06 18.31
CA ARG A 853 6.19 4.10 17.47
C ARG A 853 7.41 4.72 16.83
N LYS A 854 8.10 5.58 17.56
CA LYS A 854 9.26 6.31 17.09
C LYS A 854 10.50 5.97 17.86
N LEU A 855 11.58 5.85 17.12
CA LEU A 855 12.92 5.66 17.66
C LEU A 855 13.59 7.02 17.80
N GLN A 856 14.13 7.28 18.97
CA GLN A 856 14.90 8.47 19.22
C GLN A 856 16.36 8.10 19.42
N PHE A 857 17.20 8.78 18.66
CA PHE A 857 18.65 8.60 18.66
C PHE A 857 19.37 9.85 19.16
N SER A 858 20.61 9.67 19.60
CA SER A 858 21.59 10.75 19.81
C SER A 858 22.85 10.46 19.00
N ILE A 859 23.52 11.50 18.51
CA ILE A 859 24.81 11.36 17.82
C ILE A 859 25.91 11.03 18.80
N VAL A 860 26.70 9.99 18.50
CA VAL A 860 27.94 9.67 19.19
C VAL A 860 29.05 10.60 18.71
N GLU A 861 29.62 11.41 19.61
CA GLU A 861 30.76 12.27 19.27
C GLU A 861 32.06 11.47 19.35
N GLU A 862 32.83 11.38 18.29
CA GLU A 862 34.19 10.88 18.32
C GLU A 862 35.04 11.78 19.26
N GLY A 863 35.44 11.26 20.42
CA GLY A 863 36.45 11.90 21.26
C GLY A 863 36.10 12.20 22.71
N ILE A 864 34.93 11.85 23.24
CA ILE A 864 34.63 11.95 24.68
C ILE A 864 34.41 10.55 25.22
N PRO A 865 35.36 10.01 26.05
CA PRO A 865 35.11 8.73 26.73
C PRO A 865 33.89 8.86 27.65
N LEU A 866 32.89 8.05 27.42
CA LEU A 866 31.79 7.89 28.36
C LEU A 866 32.34 7.31 29.66
N THR A 867 32.66 8.17 30.61
CA THR A 867 32.93 7.75 31.98
C THR A 867 31.62 7.28 32.62
N GLY A 868 31.31 6.02 32.38
CA GLY A 868 30.18 5.35 33.00
C GLY A 868 30.32 5.32 34.52
N LYS A 869 29.69 6.25 35.21
CA LYS A 869 29.35 6.07 36.59
C LYS A 869 28.17 5.10 36.69
N LYS A 870 28.47 3.83 37.02
CA LYS A 870 27.46 2.88 37.46
C LYS A 870 26.63 3.49 38.58
N PRO A 871 25.31 3.35 38.60
CA PRO A 871 24.49 3.81 39.70
C PRO A 871 24.87 3.09 40.98
N ALA A 872 25.31 3.85 41.98
CA ALA A 872 25.65 3.34 43.31
C ALA A 872 24.41 2.78 43.98
N LYS A 873 24.45 1.48 44.31
CA LYS A 873 23.47 0.83 45.18
C LYS A 873 23.43 1.54 46.51
N SER A 874 22.32 2.16 46.85
CA SER A 874 22.04 2.73 48.16
C SER A 874 21.79 1.62 49.16
N HIS A 875 22.72 1.43 50.10
CA HIS A 875 22.45 0.74 51.36
C HIS A 875 22.25 1.78 52.47
N PRO A 876 21.27 1.64 53.37
CA PRO A 876 21.02 2.56 54.44
C PRO A 876 21.99 2.28 55.62
N LYS A 877 22.72 3.31 56.11
CA LYS A 877 23.40 3.23 57.42
C LYS A 877 23.00 4.36 58.34
N ALA A 878 22.81 3.93 59.54
CA ALA A 878 22.28 4.51 60.75
C ALA A 878 23.01 5.75 61.22
N LYS A 879 22.26 6.53 62.01
CA LYS A 879 22.65 7.64 62.94
C LYS A 879 23.76 7.36 63.82
N LYS A 880 24.73 8.32 64.05
CA LYS A 880 25.31 8.61 65.35
C LYS A 880 25.66 10.09 65.52
N LYS A 881 25.39 10.57 66.69
CA LYS A 881 25.42 11.93 67.25
C LYS A 881 26.80 12.42 67.66
N LYS A 882 26.93 13.76 67.90
CA LYS A 882 27.81 14.60 68.74
C LYS A 882 29.17 14.95 68.14
N GLY A 883 29.67 16.17 68.23
CA GLY A 883 29.43 17.32 69.07
C GLY A 883 30.37 18.49 68.71
N THR A 884 29.92 19.66 69.02
CA THR A 884 30.62 20.86 69.58
C THR A 884 31.88 21.40 68.89
N ALA A 885 31.90 22.65 68.36
CA ALA A 885 32.44 23.86 68.97
C ALA A 885 32.66 24.98 67.95
N ALA A 886 32.16 26.13 68.21
CA ALA A 886 32.44 27.44 67.60
C ALA A 886 33.75 28.03 68.18
N PRO A 887 34.21 29.28 67.88
CA PRO A 887 33.72 30.38 67.06
C PRO A 887 34.84 31.18 66.39
N GLY A 888 34.50 32.22 65.64
CA GLY A 888 35.37 33.37 65.44
C GLY A 888 35.14 34.16 64.15
N ARG A 889 34.37 35.24 64.23
CA ARG A 889 34.64 36.66 63.96
C ARG A 889 35.39 36.94 62.64
N SER A 890 35.08 37.93 61.80
CA SER A 890 34.39 39.18 61.94
C SER A 890 34.52 39.95 60.64
N LEU A 891 33.52 40.66 60.33
CA LEU A 891 33.41 42.08 60.07
C LEU A 891 33.52 42.65 58.62
N LYS A 892 32.45 43.30 58.29
CA LYS A 892 32.29 44.66 57.71
C LYS A 892 32.55 44.80 56.19
N ALA A 893 31.76 45.47 55.49
CA ALA A 893 30.64 46.31 55.54
C ALA A 893 30.61 47.20 54.28
N ARG A 894 29.43 47.60 53.93
CA ARG A 894 29.06 48.92 53.39
C ARG A 894 29.05 49.15 51.88
N ASN A 895 27.80 49.24 51.38
CA ASN A 895 27.11 50.51 50.98
C ASN A 895 27.47 50.98 49.59
N LYS A 896 26.58 51.31 48.77
CA LYS A 896 25.33 52.05 48.72
C LYS A 896 25.14 52.57 47.28
N VAL A 897 23.88 52.60 46.81
CA VAL A 897 23.26 53.73 46.07
C VAL A 897 23.77 53.96 44.63
N GLY A 898 22.95 54.04 43.60
CA GLY A 898 21.59 54.41 43.38
C GLY A 898 21.38 54.97 41.99
N LYS A 899 20.10 54.99 41.56
CA LYS A 899 19.50 55.95 40.63
C LYS A 899 19.77 55.80 39.14
N LYS A 900 18.70 55.40 38.38
CA LYS A 900 17.75 56.21 37.59
C LYS A 900 18.37 57.08 36.52
N PHE A 901 17.91 56.91 35.29
CA PHE A 901 17.24 57.84 34.38
C PHE A 901 17.19 57.19 33.00
N ARG A 902 16.05 56.89 32.44
CA ARG A 902 15.05 57.54 31.56
C ARG A 902 15.61 58.11 30.23
N ARG A 903 14.92 57.63 29.16
CA ARG A 903 14.62 58.29 27.88
C ARG A 903 15.73 58.47 26.86
N ARG A 904 15.58 57.83 25.71
CA ARG A 904 14.77 58.22 24.53
C ARG A 904 14.51 57.04 23.63
#